data_5ba71573ee4d04b518d2c817e0bdcd82
#
_entry.id   5ba71573ee4d04b518d2c817e0bdcd82
#
_cell.length_a   1.000
_cell.length_b   1.000
_cell.length_c   1.000
_cell.angle_alpha   90.00
_cell.angle_beta   90.00
_cell.angle_gamma   90.00
#
_symmetry.space_group_name_H-M   'P 1'
#
loop_
_entity.id
_entity.type
_entity.pdbx_description
1 polymer ?
#
loop_
_entity_poly.entity_id
_entity_poly.type
_entity_poly.pdbx_seq_one_letter_code
_entity_poly.pdbx_strand_id
1 'polypeptide(L)'
;MPPVADGVAIGPDVSAADDALGTRAGSLAVTALMLLPGALVVFTGFNAGGYFPATPAVAAIVVSQILLVRVLQSRNPVEGLAPATLAAIAALGSYALLTLFSAFWSHAVSRALIEFDRAWLYLLILVLFGTVRASTEDLRWLVRGLLLGVSIVCLAGLISRVLPDVWHTAPDVANQRLSFPVTYWNTLGLLAALGIVLAFHLTCTLSERRLVRILAAAVLPLLAATLFFTFSRGAMAAGAIGLVVYVLVARPRGLLSGVLATAPATVALVVVAYHANLLDTVRPTTPAAVAQGHRVAVAAGICAAVCAGLRLLFAAGLDPRLRRIAGTALISRPAKLAAIGGAVAAVLVAGIALGVPHSLANDWNRFISGAATHGSHDLRQRLTDPSNDGRTDLWRVALHGFSASPLHGYGAGMYQTLWERNRPHFAFTINAHSLYLQAMAELGIPGLVLLLVLVGAVLYGLGVRARGPRRSLYGALLACGVVWALRAGVDWDWEMPVVTLVFFAVAGVALSPRKEPASGRGWVPGYRGRLILGLLCLGSVVLPVLIISSQVRLGDAEHALYASNCTKAASAARSSIGWLGVRPEPYEIAGFCDLQRGLPRQGVSAMRQAVHHDPGSWETYYTLAIAQAASGIDPRPSATRALRMNPFEPLTKQEAKEFQTSSPTDWVKRSAIVRAAALASNDLSIVPS
;
A
#
# COMPACT_ATOMS: atom_id res chain seq x y z
N MET A 1 48.27 12.99 -70.66
CA MET A 1 47.26 12.08 -70.10
C MET A 1 47.36 12.13 -68.59
N PRO A 2 46.40 12.71 -67.88
CA PRO A 2 46.35 12.60 -66.41
C PRO A 2 45.54 11.38 -65.99
N PRO A 3 45.80 10.79 -64.84
CA PRO A 3 45.04 9.62 -64.37
C PRO A 3 43.69 10.01 -63.78
N VAL A 4 42.71 9.18 -64.13
CA VAL A 4 41.36 9.20 -63.60
C VAL A 4 41.36 8.76 -62.14
N ALA A 5 40.84 9.56 -61.23
CA ALA A 5 40.60 9.18 -59.85
C ALA A 5 39.19 8.59 -59.75
N ASP A 6 39.11 7.27 -59.52
CA ASP A 6 37.86 6.61 -59.16
C ASP A 6 37.43 7.03 -57.75
N GLY A 7 36.36 7.83 -57.66
CA GLY A 7 35.69 8.16 -56.42
C GLY A 7 34.80 7.01 -56.02
N VAL A 8 35.23 6.21 -55.05
CA VAL A 8 34.40 5.23 -54.33
C VAL A 8 33.40 6.02 -53.49
N ALA A 9 32.12 6.01 -53.85
CA ALA A 9 31.03 6.48 -53.02
C ALA A 9 30.92 5.55 -51.80
N ILE A 10 31.35 6.03 -50.62
CA ILE A 10 31.15 5.34 -49.36
C ILE A 10 29.62 5.42 -49.09
N GLY A 11 28.94 4.28 -49.19
CA GLY A 11 27.54 4.14 -48.80
C GLY A 11 27.33 4.47 -47.32
N PRO A 12 26.12 4.81 -46.89
CA PRO A 12 25.88 5.17 -45.49
C PRO A 12 26.33 4.06 -44.57
N ASP A 13 27.10 4.47 -43.56
CA ASP A 13 27.78 3.58 -42.59
C ASP A 13 26.73 2.75 -41.82
N VAL A 14 26.53 1.49 -42.19
CA VAL A 14 25.55 0.56 -41.61
C VAL A 14 25.83 0.40 -40.11
N SER A 15 27.08 0.52 -39.67
CA SER A 15 27.46 0.43 -38.25
C SER A 15 26.93 1.60 -37.43
N ALA A 16 26.90 2.81 -37.99
CA ALA A 16 26.36 4.00 -37.32
C ALA A 16 24.83 3.95 -37.19
N ALA A 17 24.14 3.31 -38.14
CA ALA A 17 22.69 3.10 -38.08
C ALA A 17 22.31 2.04 -37.04
N ASP A 18 23.07 0.95 -36.94
CA ASP A 18 22.87 -0.11 -35.94
C ASP A 18 23.19 0.38 -34.52
N ASP A 19 24.23 1.18 -34.33
CA ASP A 19 24.54 1.81 -33.04
C ASP A 19 23.47 2.84 -32.63
N ALA A 20 22.91 3.59 -33.57
CA ALA A 20 21.81 4.52 -33.32
C ALA A 20 20.50 3.79 -32.97
N LEU A 21 20.20 2.67 -33.61
CA LEU A 21 19.05 1.81 -33.29
C LEU A 21 19.21 1.16 -31.91
N GLY A 22 20.39 0.64 -31.58
CA GLY A 22 20.70 0.06 -30.29
C GLY A 22 20.61 1.06 -29.13
N THR A 23 21.05 2.30 -29.33
CA THR A 23 20.92 3.38 -28.35
C THR A 23 19.47 3.85 -28.15
N ARG A 24 18.67 3.90 -29.20
CA ARG A 24 17.23 4.22 -29.12
C ARG A 24 16.45 3.12 -28.42
N ALA A 25 16.67 1.86 -28.75
CA ALA A 25 16.03 0.72 -28.08
C ALA A 25 16.37 0.68 -26.58
N GLY A 26 17.62 0.92 -26.22
CA GLY A 26 18.03 1.03 -24.81
C GLY A 26 17.35 2.17 -24.05
N SER A 27 17.18 3.32 -24.69
CA SER A 27 16.48 4.46 -24.10
C SER A 27 14.97 4.18 -23.90
N LEU A 28 14.32 3.53 -24.86
CA LEU A 28 12.91 3.13 -24.75
C LEU A 28 12.69 2.10 -23.64
N ALA A 29 13.59 1.12 -23.51
CA ALA A 29 13.52 0.12 -22.43
C ALA A 29 13.63 0.74 -21.04
N VAL A 30 14.53 1.70 -20.84
CA VAL A 30 14.63 2.44 -19.57
C VAL A 30 13.38 3.28 -19.31
N THR A 31 12.84 3.95 -20.33
CA THR A 31 11.59 4.72 -20.20
C THR A 31 10.43 3.81 -19.80
N ALA A 32 10.26 2.65 -20.45
CA ALA A 32 9.23 1.66 -20.10
C ALA A 32 9.40 1.16 -18.65
N LEU A 33 10.65 0.93 -18.23
CA LEU A 33 10.95 0.55 -16.85
C LEU A 33 10.55 1.65 -15.85
N MET A 34 10.77 2.93 -16.17
CA MET A 34 10.37 4.04 -15.31
C MET A 34 8.84 4.22 -15.22
N LEU A 35 8.08 3.74 -16.19
CA LEU A 35 6.62 3.72 -16.15
C LEU A 35 6.04 2.53 -15.36
N LEU A 36 6.82 1.48 -15.16
CA LEU A 36 6.39 0.26 -14.48
C LEU A 36 5.77 0.49 -13.08
N PRO A 37 6.31 1.35 -12.19
CA PRO A 37 5.68 1.60 -10.89
C PRO A 37 4.27 2.16 -11.01
N GLY A 38 4.02 3.04 -11.98
CA GLY A 38 2.67 3.54 -12.27
C GLY A 38 1.73 2.42 -12.75
N ALA A 39 2.21 1.53 -13.61
CA ALA A 39 1.45 0.36 -14.06
C ALA A 39 1.15 -0.61 -12.92
N LEU A 40 2.11 -0.85 -12.03
CA LEU A 40 1.91 -1.68 -10.83
C LEU A 40 0.92 -1.02 -9.85
N VAL A 41 0.93 0.31 -9.71
CA VAL A 41 -0.09 1.04 -8.93
C VAL A 41 -1.49 0.79 -9.48
N VAL A 42 -1.67 0.84 -10.80
CA VAL A 42 -2.97 0.52 -11.43
C VAL A 42 -3.33 -0.94 -11.19
N PHE A 43 -2.43 -1.88 -11.47
CA PHE A 43 -2.67 -3.30 -11.29
C PHE A 43 -3.06 -3.63 -9.85
N THR A 44 -2.26 -3.21 -8.87
CA THR A 44 -2.54 -3.48 -7.45
C THR A 44 -3.76 -2.71 -6.96
N GLY A 45 -3.97 -1.47 -7.43
CA GLY A 45 -5.12 -0.64 -7.06
C GLY A 45 -6.46 -1.28 -7.40
N PHE A 46 -6.58 -1.89 -8.59
CA PHE A 46 -7.79 -2.61 -9.02
C PHE A 46 -7.88 -4.05 -8.49
N ASN A 47 -6.87 -4.50 -7.74
CA ASN A 47 -6.86 -5.78 -7.05
C ASN A 47 -6.75 -5.56 -5.53
N ALA A 48 -7.75 -4.88 -4.96
CA ALA A 48 -7.87 -4.60 -3.51
C ALA A 48 -6.59 -4.01 -2.89
N GLY A 49 -5.91 -3.08 -3.61
CA GLY A 49 -4.66 -2.47 -3.15
C GLY A 49 -3.46 -3.41 -3.10
N GLY A 50 -3.62 -4.65 -3.54
CA GLY A 50 -2.61 -5.70 -3.46
C GLY A 50 -2.59 -6.43 -2.12
N TYR A 51 -3.63 -6.28 -1.31
CA TYR A 51 -3.71 -6.87 0.04
C TYR A 51 -3.67 -8.40 0.02
N PHE A 52 -4.48 -9.01 -0.84
CA PHE A 52 -4.60 -10.48 -0.93
C PHE A 52 -3.35 -11.13 -1.55
N PRO A 53 -2.91 -12.29 -1.04
CA PRO A 53 -1.60 -12.89 -1.37
C PRO A 53 -1.33 -13.12 -2.86
N ALA A 54 -2.36 -13.40 -3.67
CA ALA A 54 -2.18 -13.61 -5.10
C ALA A 54 -1.64 -12.37 -5.84
N THR A 55 -2.06 -11.17 -5.45
CA THR A 55 -1.68 -9.93 -6.14
C THR A 55 -0.20 -9.58 -5.98
N PRO A 56 0.39 -9.54 -4.75
CA PRO A 56 1.83 -9.34 -4.60
C PRO A 56 2.64 -10.46 -5.24
N ALA A 57 2.16 -11.72 -5.21
CA ALA A 57 2.85 -12.83 -5.85
C ALA A 57 2.91 -12.67 -7.39
N VAL A 58 1.81 -12.28 -8.06
CA VAL A 58 1.82 -11.95 -9.51
C VAL A 58 2.80 -10.82 -9.81
N ALA A 59 2.78 -9.75 -9.01
CA ALA A 59 3.69 -8.62 -9.19
C ALA A 59 5.15 -9.05 -9.00
N ALA A 60 5.46 -9.91 -8.02
CA ALA A 60 6.79 -10.46 -7.77
C ALA A 60 7.30 -11.29 -8.97
N ILE A 61 6.44 -12.11 -9.57
CA ILE A 61 6.78 -12.87 -10.80
C ILE A 61 7.14 -11.90 -11.93
N VAL A 62 6.29 -10.90 -12.19
CA VAL A 62 6.53 -9.93 -13.27
C VAL A 62 7.85 -9.18 -13.05
N VAL A 63 8.10 -8.68 -11.84
CA VAL A 63 9.34 -7.96 -11.51
C VAL A 63 10.55 -8.88 -11.63
N SER A 64 10.45 -10.15 -11.21
CA SER A 64 11.53 -11.14 -11.34
C SER A 64 11.87 -11.42 -12.81
N GLN A 65 10.87 -11.53 -13.69
CA GLN A 65 11.10 -11.73 -15.13
C GLN A 65 11.76 -10.49 -15.77
N ILE A 66 11.36 -9.29 -15.38
CA ILE A 66 12.03 -8.06 -15.84
C ILE A 66 13.48 -8.01 -15.37
N LEU A 67 13.76 -8.41 -14.12
CA LEU A 67 15.13 -8.55 -13.60
C LEU A 67 15.93 -9.60 -14.39
N LEU A 68 15.33 -10.75 -14.71
CA LEU A 68 15.97 -11.79 -15.52
C LEU A 68 16.35 -11.25 -16.91
N VAL A 69 15.40 -10.61 -17.61
CA VAL A 69 15.64 -9.99 -18.91
C VAL A 69 16.79 -8.96 -18.82
N ARG A 70 16.81 -8.14 -17.75
CA ARG A 70 17.87 -7.20 -17.51
C ARG A 70 19.24 -7.87 -17.29
N VAL A 71 19.29 -8.96 -16.52
CA VAL A 71 20.54 -9.75 -16.30
C VAL A 71 21.07 -10.33 -17.61
N LEU A 72 20.19 -10.78 -18.49
CA LEU A 72 20.56 -11.40 -19.76
C LEU A 72 21.01 -10.35 -20.81
N GLN A 73 20.28 -9.23 -20.93
CA GLN A 73 20.45 -8.27 -22.03
C GLN A 73 21.34 -7.07 -21.69
N SER A 74 21.41 -6.63 -20.42
CA SER A 74 22.20 -5.46 -20.06
C SER A 74 23.70 -5.75 -20.10
N ARG A 75 24.51 -4.82 -20.65
CA ARG A 75 25.98 -4.91 -20.59
C ARG A 75 26.51 -4.99 -19.15
N ASN A 76 25.93 -4.20 -18.25
CA ASN A 76 26.20 -4.29 -16.81
C ASN A 76 24.87 -4.25 -16.02
N PRO A 77 24.32 -5.40 -15.64
CA PRO A 77 23.03 -5.47 -14.94
C PRO A 77 23.05 -4.91 -13.51
N VAL A 78 24.23 -4.66 -12.94
CA VAL A 78 24.42 -4.19 -11.56
C VAL A 78 25.06 -2.79 -11.47
N GLU A 79 25.08 -2.04 -12.56
CA GLU A 79 25.76 -0.74 -12.64
C GLU A 79 25.23 0.32 -11.65
N GLY A 80 23.97 0.18 -11.20
CA GLY A 80 23.31 1.07 -10.25
C GLY A 80 23.58 0.73 -8.79
N LEU A 81 24.27 -0.35 -8.47
CA LEU A 81 24.53 -0.74 -7.08
C LEU A 81 25.64 0.12 -6.47
N ALA A 82 25.26 0.97 -5.50
CA ALA A 82 26.14 1.74 -4.64
C ALA A 82 26.15 1.14 -3.22
N PRO A 83 27.11 1.49 -2.36
CA PRO A 83 27.10 1.03 -0.96
C PRO A 83 25.78 1.31 -0.22
N ALA A 84 25.16 2.47 -0.44
CA ALA A 84 23.87 2.81 0.14
C ALA A 84 22.72 1.93 -0.39
N THR A 85 22.73 1.61 -1.70
CA THR A 85 21.77 0.68 -2.32
C THR A 85 21.94 -0.72 -1.76
N LEU A 86 23.18 -1.21 -1.65
CA LEU A 86 23.50 -2.52 -1.07
C LEU A 86 23.08 -2.61 0.40
N ALA A 87 23.32 -1.55 1.19
CA ALA A 87 22.89 -1.50 2.58
C ALA A 87 21.36 -1.57 2.73
N ALA A 88 20.60 -0.85 1.87
CA ALA A 88 19.14 -0.92 1.86
C ALA A 88 18.63 -2.31 1.41
N ILE A 89 19.25 -2.91 0.38
CA ILE A 89 18.95 -4.27 -0.08
C ILE A 89 19.23 -5.28 1.04
N ALA A 90 20.37 -5.15 1.73
CA ALA A 90 20.74 -6.03 2.84
C ALA A 90 19.76 -5.87 4.01
N ALA A 91 19.39 -4.64 4.38
CA ALA A 91 18.43 -4.40 5.46
C ALA A 91 17.05 -4.99 5.16
N LEU A 92 16.51 -4.75 3.95
CA LEU A 92 15.22 -5.29 3.54
C LEU A 92 15.27 -6.81 3.33
N GLY A 93 16.36 -7.33 2.75
CA GLY A 93 16.57 -8.76 2.60
C GLY A 93 16.67 -9.48 3.95
N SER A 94 17.40 -8.89 4.91
CA SER A 94 17.46 -9.41 6.28
C SER A 94 16.12 -9.35 6.98
N TYR A 95 15.32 -8.28 6.77
CA TYR A 95 13.97 -8.16 7.27
C TYR A 95 13.07 -9.27 6.70
N ALA A 96 13.10 -9.49 5.37
CA ALA A 96 12.34 -10.54 4.72
C ALA A 96 12.74 -11.94 5.23
N LEU A 97 14.05 -12.22 5.37
CA LEU A 97 14.52 -13.49 5.94
C LEU A 97 14.10 -13.67 7.41
N LEU A 98 14.18 -12.61 8.22
CA LEU A 98 13.72 -12.64 9.60
C LEU A 98 12.22 -12.96 9.68
N THR A 99 11.43 -12.35 8.78
CA THR A 99 10.00 -12.64 8.62
C THR A 99 9.77 -14.13 8.33
N LEU A 100 10.49 -14.70 7.36
CA LEU A 100 10.38 -16.13 7.02
C LEU A 100 10.80 -17.04 8.19
N PHE A 101 11.96 -16.75 8.79
CA PHE A 101 12.47 -17.54 9.91
C PHE A 101 11.60 -17.44 11.17
N SER A 102 10.77 -16.40 11.29
CA SER A 102 9.84 -16.28 12.41
C SER A 102 8.84 -17.44 12.49
N ALA A 103 8.62 -18.17 11.40
CA ALA A 103 7.82 -19.38 11.37
C ALA A 103 8.30 -20.45 12.37
N PHE A 104 9.62 -20.50 12.69
CA PHE A 104 10.17 -21.50 13.61
C PHE A 104 9.70 -21.34 15.06
N TRP A 105 9.40 -20.11 15.49
CA TRP A 105 8.93 -19.88 16.87
C TRP A 105 7.45 -19.50 16.95
N SER A 106 6.84 -18.97 15.88
CA SER A 106 5.40 -18.72 15.83
C SER A 106 4.58 -19.98 15.58
N HIS A 107 5.19 -20.99 14.94
CA HIS A 107 4.53 -22.20 14.43
C HIS A 107 3.40 -21.92 13.43
N ALA A 108 3.34 -20.70 12.87
CA ALA A 108 2.36 -20.24 11.87
C ALA A 108 3.05 -19.99 10.52
N VAL A 109 3.46 -21.07 9.85
CA VAL A 109 4.25 -21.02 8.61
C VAL A 109 3.54 -20.24 7.51
N SER A 110 2.22 -20.43 7.37
CA SER A 110 1.41 -19.75 6.36
C SER A 110 1.49 -18.21 6.50
N ARG A 111 1.31 -17.70 7.72
CA ARG A 111 1.36 -16.26 8.01
C ARG A 111 2.74 -15.69 7.69
N ALA A 112 3.80 -16.36 8.12
CA ALA A 112 5.17 -15.93 7.83
C ALA A 112 5.49 -15.93 6.32
N LEU A 113 4.97 -16.90 5.55
CA LEU A 113 5.16 -16.97 4.10
C LEU A 113 4.44 -15.83 3.36
N ILE A 114 3.24 -15.46 3.77
CA ILE A 114 2.48 -14.35 3.17
C ILE A 114 3.21 -13.03 3.42
N GLU A 115 3.66 -12.80 4.66
CA GLU A 115 4.42 -11.59 5.00
C GLU A 115 5.80 -11.56 4.30
N PHE A 116 6.45 -12.71 4.18
CA PHE A 116 7.70 -12.84 3.40
C PHE A 116 7.47 -12.51 1.91
N ASP A 117 6.43 -13.05 1.26
CA ASP A 117 6.15 -12.79 -0.16
C ASP A 117 5.94 -11.29 -0.43
N ARG A 118 5.26 -10.60 0.47
CA ARG A 118 5.08 -9.15 0.42
C ARG A 118 6.41 -8.39 0.54
N ALA A 119 7.21 -8.72 1.55
CA ALA A 119 8.54 -8.12 1.75
C ALA A 119 9.48 -8.47 0.58
N TRP A 120 9.35 -9.67 0.00
CA TRP A 120 10.09 -10.12 -1.16
C TRP A 120 9.75 -9.30 -2.41
N LEU A 121 8.47 -9.02 -2.69
CA LEU A 121 8.07 -8.11 -3.75
C LEU A 121 8.76 -6.74 -3.60
N TYR A 122 8.76 -6.17 -2.39
CA TYR A 122 9.39 -4.88 -2.15
C TYR A 122 10.91 -4.93 -2.35
N LEU A 123 11.55 -6.02 -1.95
CA LEU A 123 12.97 -6.25 -2.22
C LEU A 123 13.27 -6.34 -3.72
N LEU A 124 12.47 -7.07 -4.48
CA LEU A 124 12.63 -7.19 -5.93
C LEU A 124 12.50 -5.82 -6.62
N ILE A 125 11.53 -5.00 -6.20
CA ILE A 125 11.35 -3.62 -6.71
C ILE A 125 12.57 -2.76 -6.34
N LEU A 126 13.02 -2.80 -5.09
CA LEU A 126 14.20 -2.07 -4.65
C LEU A 126 15.44 -2.46 -5.46
N VAL A 127 15.65 -3.76 -5.70
CA VAL A 127 16.75 -4.28 -6.53
C VAL A 127 16.60 -3.81 -7.97
N LEU A 128 15.42 -3.98 -8.59
CA LEU A 128 15.20 -3.60 -9.98
C LEU A 128 15.53 -2.12 -10.23
N PHE A 129 15.00 -1.22 -9.43
CA PHE A 129 15.24 0.21 -9.57
C PHE A 129 16.61 0.64 -9.04
N GLY A 130 17.16 -0.08 -8.04
CA GLY A 130 18.49 0.14 -7.51
C GLY A 130 19.64 -0.24 -8.46
N THR A 131 19.38 -1.14 -9.41
CA THR A 131 20.37 -1.52 -10.44
C THR A 131 20.44 -0.55 -11.62
N VAL A 132 19.54 0.46 -11.70
CA VAL A 132 19.46 1.41 -12.82
C VAL A 132 20.14 2.72 -12.46
N ARG A 133 21.07 3.17 -13.32
CA ARG A 133 21.58 4.55 -13.27
C ARG A 133 20.65 5.48 -14.02
N ALA A 134 19.73 6.11 -13.29
CA ALA A 134 18.73 6.97 -13.89
C ALA A 134 19.27 8.34 -14.28
N SER A 135 18.99 8.77 -15.50
CA SER A 135 19.17 10.14 -15.98
C SER A 135 18.09 11.08 -15.40
N THR A 136 18.19 12.38 -15.65
CA THR A 136 17.16 13.32 -15.24
C THR A 136 15.82 13.08 -15.95
N GLU A 137 15.89 12.68 -17.23
CA GLU A 137 14.67 12.41 -18.01
C GLU A 137 14.01 11.10 -17.56
N ASP A 138 14.79 10.07 -17.19
CA ASP A 138 14.27 8.83 -16.64
C ASP A 138 13.49 9.09 -15.34
N LEU A 139 14.04 9.93 -14.45
CA LEU A 139 13.35 10.36 -13.23
C LEU A 139 12.06 11.13 -13.51
N ARG A 140 12.03 11.95 -14.56
CA ARG A 140 10.80 12.63 -14.98
C ARG A 140 9.75 11.64 -15.46
N TRP A 141 10.17 10.60 -16.20
CA TRP A 141 9.26 9.54 -16.63
C TRP A 141 8.72 8.74 -15.43
N LEU A 142 9.55 8.46 -14.42
CA LEU A 142 9.09 7.85 -13.17
C LEU A 142 7.99 8.68 -12.50
N VAL A 143 8.22 9.99 -12.33
CA VAL A 143 7.24 10.89 -11.69
C VAL A 143 5.95 11.00 -12.52
N ARG A 144 6.06 11.11 -13.85
CA ARG A 144 4.90 11.14 -14.76
C ARG A 144 4.11 9.84 -14.73
N GLY A 145 4.82 8.69 -14.76
CA GLY A 145 4.21 7.36 -14.68
C GLY A 145 3.49 7.12 -13.36
N LEU A 146 4.13 7.49 -12.25
CA LEU A 146 3.49 7.42 -10.93
C LEU A 146 2.25 8.30 -10.84
N LEU A 147 2.33 9.57 -11.28
CA LEU A 147 1.16 10.45 -11.27
C LEU A 147 0.03 9.89 -12.13
N LEU A 148 0.36 9.35 -13.31
CA LEU A 148 -0.65 8.74 -14.19
C LEU A 148 -1.33 7.54 -13.52
N GLY A 149 -0.56 6.60 -12.97
CA GLY A 149 -1.11 5.43 -12.29
C GLY A 149 -1.97 5.80 -11.09
N VAL A 150 -1.47 6.71 -10.24
CA VAL A 150 -2.23 7.24 -9.10
C VAL A 150 -3.52 7.93 -9.57
N SER A 151 -3.45 8.72 -10.64
CA SER A 151 -4.62 9.44 -11.17
C SER A 151 -5.68 8.46 -11.68
N ILE A 152 -5.30 7.39 -12.39
CA ILE A 152 -6.24 6.37 -12.88
C ILE A 152 -7.00 5.73 -11.71
N VAL A 153 -6.30 5.31 -10.66
CA VAL A 153 -6.92 4.66 -9.49
C VAL A 153 -7.81 5.64 -8.72
N CYS A 154 -7.31 6.86 -8.46
CA CYS A 154 -8.08 7.88 -7.72
C CYS A 154 -9.31 8.36 -8.49
N LEU A 155 -9.21 8.51 -9.82
CA LEU A 155 -10.35 8.91 -10.66
C LEU A 155 -11.40 7.81 -10.75
N ALA A 156 -11.01 6.54 -10.87
CA ALA A 156 -11.95 5.43 -10.80
C ALA A 156 -12.73 5.46 -9.47
N GLY A 157 -12.03 5.70 -8.34
CA GLY A 157 -12.67 5.89 -7.05
C GLY A 157 -13.61 7.08 -7.02
N LEU A 158 -13.18 8.25 -7.49
CA LEU A 158 -14.02 9.45 -7.52
C LEU A 158 -15.28 9.23 -8.38
N ILE A 159 -15.13 8.66 -9.58
CA ILE A 159 -16.25 8.35 -10.48
C ILE A 159 -17.26 7.42 -9.79
N SER A 160 -16.81 6.37 -9.12
CA SER A 160 -17.70 5.44 -8.41
C SER A 160 -18.51 6.10 -7.29
N ARG A 161 -18.02 7.22 -6.71
CA ARG A 161 -18.70 7.98 -5.66
C ARG A 161 -19.67 9.02 -6.23
N VAL A 162 -19.25 9.76 -7.27
CA VAL A 162 -20.03 10.90 -7.79
C VAL A 162 -20.93 10.53 -8.97
N LEU A 163 -20.67 9.41 -9.63
CA LEU A 163 -21.46 8.87 -10.76
C LEU A 163 -21.75 7.38 -10.55
N PRO A 164 -22.45 7.00 -9.46
CA PRO A 164 -22.72 5.60 -9.13
C PRO A 164 -23.63 4.88 -10.14
N ASP A 165 -24.39 5.62 -10.93
CA ASP A 165 -25.19 5.15 -12.06
C ASP A 165 -24.35 4.80 -13.30
N VAL A 166 -23.18 5.41 -13.45
CA VAL A 166 -22.20 5.11 -14.52
C VAL A 166 -21.26 3.97 -14.11
N TRP A 167 -20.80 4.00 -12.87
CA TRP A 167 -19.87 3.00 -12.34
C TRP A 167 -20.41 2.38 -11.05
N HIS A 168 -21.11 1.26 -11.20
CA HIS A 168 -21.69 0.53 -10.08
C HIS A 168 -20.59 -0.15 -9.26
N THR A 169 -20.66 -0.04 -7.95
CA THR A 169 -19.82 -0.79 -7.00
C THR A 169 -20.69 -1.66 -6.12
N ALA A 170 -20.12 -2.74 -5.57
CA ALA A 170 -20.83 -3.58 -4.62
C ALA A 170 -21.35 -2.77 -3.41
N PRO A 171 -22.51 -3.11 -2.83
CA PRO A 171 -23.11 -2.36 -1.73
C PRO A 171 -22.18 -2.16 -0.53
N ASP A 172 -21.41 -3.19 -0.19
CA ASP A 172 -20.45 -3.16 0.95
C ASP A 172 -19.34 -2.15 0.75
N VAL A 173 -18.89 -1.96 -0.50
CA VAL A 173 -17.87 -0.98 -0.88
C VAL A 173 -18.46 0.43 -0.97
N ALA A 174 -19.74 0.55 -1.35
CA ALA A 174 -20.44 1.83 -1.47
C ALA A 174 -20.90 2.40 -0.13
N ASN A 175 -21.09 1.55 0.88
CA ASN A 175 -21.76 1.90 2.15
C ASN A 175 -20.91 2.71 3.13
N GLN A 176 -19.62 2.97 2.83
CA GLN A 176 -18.70 3.62 3.74
C GLN A 176 -17.98 4.80 3.06
N ARG A 177 -16.85 5.19 3.64
CA ARG A 177 -15.93 6.17 3.05
C ARG A 177 -15.44 5.69 1.68
N LEU A 178 -15.07 6.61 0.80
CA LEU A 178 -14.56 6.25 -0.52
C LEU A 178 -13.33 5.35 -0.41
N SER A 179 -13.44 4.11 -0.89
CA SER A 179 -12.40 3.09 -0.82
C SER A 179 -12.13 2.40 -2.16
N PHE A 180 -13.11 2.40 -3.09
CA PHE A 180 -12.95 1.77 -4.42
C PHE A 180 -11.84 2.44 -5.24
N PRO A 181 -11.03 1.72 -6.00
CA PRO A 181 -10.97 0.26 -6.17
C PRO A 181 -10.04 -0.44 -5.16
N VAL A 182 -9.37 0.32 -4.29
CA VAL A 182 -8.36 -0.16 -3.33
C VAL A 182 -8.94 -0.96 -2.18
N THR A 183 -10.26 -0.85 -1.95
CA THR A 183 -11.06 -1.45 -0.86
C THR A 183 -10.78 -0.89 0.55
N TYR A 184 -9.74 -0.07 0.70
CA TYR A 184 -9.43 0.58 1.96
C TYR A 184 -9.26 2.10 1.79
N TRP A 185 -10.11 2.87 2.47
CA TRP A 185 -10.19 4.33 2.33
C TRP A 185 -8.93 5.07 2.78
N ASN A 186 -8.23 4.59 3.81
CA ASN A 186 -7.03 5.26 4.29
C ASN A 186 -5.88 5.14 3.27
N THR A 187 -5.73 3.99 2.65
CA THR A 187 -4.73 3.77 1.59
C THR A 187 -5.08 4.52 0.31
N LEU A 188 -6.36 4.58 -0.08
CA LEU A 188 -6.77 5.43 -1.20
C LEU A 188 -6.50 6.91 -0.91
N GLY A 189 -6.73 7.36 0.34
CA GLY A 189 -6.37 8.70 0.79
C GLY A 189 -4.88 8.97 0.73
N LEU A 190 -4.04 8.01 1.16
CA LEU A 190 -2.59 8.12 1.02
C LEU A 190 -2.15 8.20 -0.44
N LEU A 191 -2.74 7.37 -1.29
CA LEU A 191 -2.46 7.39 -2.73
C LEU A 191 -2.80 8.74 -3.35
N ALA A 192 -3.97 9.31 -3.02
CA ALA A 192 -4.36 10.64 -3.44
C ALA A 192 -3.41 11.74 -2.92
N ALA A 193 -2.96 11.65 -1.66
CA ALA A 193 -2.00 12.58 -1.08
C ALA A 193 -0.63 12.54 -1.80
N LEU A 194 -0.13 11.34 -2.13
CA LEU A 194 1.08 11.17 -2.95
C LEU A 194 0.87 11.79 -4.34
N GLY A 195 -0.28 11.55 -4.96
CA GLY A 195 -0.66 12.14 -6.25
C GLY A 195 -0.70 13.66 -6.22
N ILE A 196 -1.25 14.26 -5.17
CA ILE A 196 -1.28 15.73 -4.98
C ILE A 196 0.15 16.30 -4.93
N VAL A 197 1.07 15.68 -4.18
CA VAL A 197 2.47 16.12 -4.12
C VAL A 197 3.14 16.05 -5.50
N LEU A 198 2.95 14.94 -6.23
CA LEU A 198 3.52 14.75 -7.57
C LEU A 198 2.91 15.71 -8.61
N ALA A 199 1.58 15.89 -8.59
CA ALA A 199 0.88 16.82 -9.48
C ALA A 199 1.31 18.26 -9.22
N PHE A 200 1.41 18.67 -7.96
CA PHE A 200 1.87 19.99 -7.57
C PHE A 200 3.34 20.23 -7.99
N HIS A 201 4.20 19.20 -7.83
CA HIS A 201 5.58 19.26 -8.33
C HIS A 201 5.64 19.50 -9.84
N LEU A 202 4.92 18.71 -10.63
CA LEU A 202 4.94 18.84 -12.10
C LEU A 202 4.38 20.20 -12.54
N THR A 203 3.30 20.68 -11.91
CA THR A 203 2.70 21.99 -12.19
C THR A 203 3.66 23.14 -11.90
N CYS A 204 4.43 23.08 -10.80
CA CYS A 204 5.36 24.13 -10.37
C CYS A 204 6.74 24.05 -11.04
N THR A 205 7.05 22.98 -11.78
CA THR A 205 8.37 22.78 -12.42
C THR A 205 8.42 23.46 -13.76
N LEU A 206 9.07 24.64 -13.85
CA LEU A 206 9.14 25.45 -15.08
C LEU A 206 9.91 24.79 -16.24
N SER A 207 10.78 23.81 -15.96
CA SER A 207 11.52 23.05 -16.98
C SER A 207 10.74 21.84 -17.51
N GLU A 208 9.52 21.59 -17.01
CA GLU A 208 8.66 20.52 -17.48
C GLU A 208 7.91 20.93 -18.76
N ARG A 209 7.52 19.95 -19.59
CA ARG A 209 6.75 20.17 -20.82
C ARG A 209 5.42 20.86 -20.49
N ARG A 210 5.00 21.83 -21.32
CA ARG A 210 3.77 22.60 -21.08
C ARG A 210 2.54 21.70 -20.88
N LEU A 211 2.36 20.70 -21.75
CA LEU A 211 1.23 19.76 -21.67
C LEU A 211 1.21 19.01 -20.33
N VAL A 212 2.35 18.49 -19.87
CA VAL A 212 2.44 17.78 -18.59
C VAL A 212 2.06 18.70 -17.42
N ARG A 213 2.49 19.95 -17.43
CA ARG A 213 2.16 20.95 -16.40
C ARG A 213 0.67 21.27 -16.38
N ILE A 214 0.02 21.34 -17.56
CA ILE A 214 -1.42 21.60 -17.70
C ILE A 214 -2.22 20.39 -17.19
N LEU A 215 -1.86 19.17 -17.61
CA LEU A 215 -2.53 17.94 -17.17
C LEU A 215 -2.36 17.73 -15.65
N ALA A 216 -1.17 18.00 -15.12
CA ALA A 216 -0.93 17.92 -13.68
C ALA A 216 -1.75 18.95 -12.89
N ALA A 217 -1.97 20.15 -13.43
CA ALA A 217 -2.86 21.14 -12.82
C ALA A 217 -4.34 20.69 -12.87
N ALA A 218 -4.77 20.12 -14.00
CA ALA A 218 -6.15 19.64 -14.18
C ALA A 218 -6.52 18.51 -13.21
N VAL A 219 -5.60 17.57 -12.97
CA VAL A 219 -5.87 16.40 -12.11
C VAL A 219 -5.86 16.75 -10.62
N LEU A 220 -5.20 17.83 -10.21
CA LEU A 220 -5.01 18.17 -8.79
C LEU A 220 -6.33 18.37 -8.03
N PRO A 221 -7.34 19.14 -8.50
CA PRO A 221 -8.62 19.24 -7.81
C PRO A 221 -9.34 17.89 -7.71
N LEU A 222 -9.20 17.00 -8.69
CA LEU A 222 -9.81 15.68 -8.69
C LEU A 222 -9.20 14.77 -7.63
N LEU A 223 -7.86 14.80 -7.49
CA LEU A 223 -7.16 14.10 -6.42
C LEU A 223 -7.54 14.65 -5.04
N ALA A 224 -7.73 15.96 -4.91
CA ALA A 224 -8.17 16.58 -3.66
C ALA A 224 -9.60 16.17 -3.29
N ALA A 225 -10.52 16.09 -4.26
CA ALA A 225 -11.87 15.57 -4.04
C ALA A 225 -11.86 14.08 -3.66
N THR A 226 -11.01 13.26 -4.31
CA THR A 226 -10.83 11.85 -3.92
C THR A 226 -10.35 11.77 -2.48
N LEU A 227 -9.30 12.52 -2.10
CA LEU A 227 -8.79 12.56 -0.72
C LEU A 227 -9.87 12.99 0.26
N PHE A 228 -10.67 13.99 -0.08
CA PHE A 228 -11.78 14.47 0.74
C PHE A 228 -12.78 13.33 1.04
N PHE A 229 -13.31 12.66 0.02
CA PHE A 229 -14.32 11.60 0.20
C PHE A 229 -13.79 10.35 0.90
N THR A 230 -12.47 10.19 1.06
CA THR A 230 -11.92 9.14 1.92
C THR A 230 -12.12 9.44 3.41
N PHE A 231 -12.36 10.69 3.80
CA PHE A 231 -12.42 11.16 5.19
C PHE A 231 -11.21 10.69 6.03
N SER A 232 -10.05 10.53 5.39
CA SER A 232 -8.81 10.06 6.03
C SER A 232 -8.01 11.24 6.57
N ARG A 233 -8.26 11.63 7.82
CA ARG A 233 -7.52 12.71 8.51
C ARG A 233 -6.01 12.53 8.46
N GLY A 234 -5.55 11.30 8.70
CA GLY A 234 -4.12 10.97 8.66
C GLY A 234 -3.50 11.15 7.27
N ALA A 235 -4.23 10.83 6.18
CA ALA A 235 -3.76 11.05 4.82
C ALA A 235 -3.75 12.55 4.46
N MET A 236 -4.77 13.31 4.89
CA MET A 236 -4.81 14.77 4.71
C MET A 236 -3.65 15.46 5.43
N ALA A 237 -3.39 15.10 6.69
CA ALA A 237 -2.30 15.66 7.49
C ALA A 237 -0.93 15.29 6.88
N ALA A 238 -0.71 14.03 6.53
CA ALA A 238 0.54 13.60 5.90
C ALA A 238 0.76 14.27 4.53
N GLY A 239 -0.30 14.40 3.72
CA GLY A 239 -0.24 15.13 2.44
C GLY A 239 0.12 16.61 2.61
N ALA A 240 -0.46 17.29 3.60
CA ALA A 240 -0.12 18.68 3.95
C ALA A 240 1.34 18.79 4.37
N ILE A 241 1.83 17.90 5.26
CA ILE A 241 3.25 17.85 5.66
C ILE A 241 4.13 17.61 4.43
N GLY A 242 3.74 16.68 3.53
CA GLY A 242 4.46 16.41 2.30
C GLY A 242 4.58 17.65 1.39
N LEU A 243 3.50 18.41 1.21
CA LEU A 243 3.53 19.67 0.45
C LEU A 243 4.46 20.71 1.10
N VAL A 244 4.44 20.84 2.44
CA VAL A 244 5.36 21.71 3.17
C VAL A 244 6.82 21.27 2.96
N VAL A 245 7.12 19.98 3.14
CA VAL A 245 8.45 19.41 2.88
C VAL A 245 8.88 19.69 1.45
N TYR A 246 8.00 19.46 0.48
CA TYR A 246 8.28 19.76 -0.93
C TYR A 246 8.64 21.23 -1.14
N VAL A 247 7.83 22.15 -0.65
CA VAL A 247 8.08 23.61 -0.84
C VAL A 247 9.38 24.04 -0.19
N LEU A 248 9.64 23.61 1.03
CA LEU A 248 10.85 23.99 1.80
C LEU A 248 12.13 23.39 1.17
N VAL A 249 12.07 22.12 0.77
CA VAL A 249 13.22 21.42 0.22
C VAL A 249 13.41 21.75 -1.27
N ALA A 250 12.42 21.60 -2.10
CA ALA A 250 12.50 21.78 -3.55
C ALA A 250 12.63 23.26 -3.97
N ARG A 251 12.00 24.18 -3.25
CA ARG A 251 11.94 25.63 -3.53
C ARG A 251 11.59 25.88 -5.01
N PRO A 252 10.42 25.41 -5.48
CA PRO A 252 10.08 25.46 -6.90
C PRO A 252 9.93 26.92 -7.38
N ARG A 253 10.59 27.25 -8.49
CA ARG A 253 10.52 28.59 -9.08
C ARG A 253 9.13 28.98 -9.58
N GLY A 254 8.30 27.99 -9.95
CA GLY A 254 6.92 28.17 -10.37
C GLY A 254 5.90 28.06 -9.24
N LEU A 255 6.30 28.20 -7.97
CA LEU A 255 5.40 28.04 -6.82
C LEU A 255 4.19 28.98 -6.91
N LEU A 256 4.42 30.28 -7.08
CA LEU A 256 3.35 31.28 -7.14
C LEU A 256 2.36 31.01 -8.28
N SER A 257 2.88 30.77 -9.50
CA SER A 257 2.03 30.48 -10.65
C SER A 257 1.32 29.13 -10.53
N GLY A 258 1.95 28.15 -9.87
CA GLY A 258 1.34 26.85 -9.58
C GLY A 258 0.19 26.96 -8.60
N VAL A 259 0.41 27.65 -7.47
CA VAL A 259 -0.62 27.89 -6.44
C VAL A 259 -1.81 28.67 -7.03
N LEU A 260 -1.54 29.78 -7.72
CA LEU A 260 -2.61 30.60 -8.33
C LEU A 260 -3.41 29.84 -9.41
N ALA A 261 -2.75 28.93 -10.12
CA ALA A 261 -3.43 28.12 -11.14
C ALA A 261 -4.31 27.01 -10.56
N THR A 262 -4.00 26.50 -9.35
CA THR A 262 -4.63 25.28 -8.84
C THR A 262 -5.42 25.48 -7.55
N ALA A 263 -4.90 26.25 -6.59
CA ALA A 263 -5.49 26.32 -5.26
C ALA A 263 -6.93 26.86 -5.24
N PRO A 264 -7.30 27.95 -5.96
CA PRO A 264 -8.66 28.49 -5.88
C PRO A 264 -9.72 27.49 -6.35
N ALA A 265 -9.53 26.86 -7.52
CA ALA A 265 -10.48 25.90 -8.06
C ALA A 265 -10.47 24.57 -7.26
N THR A 266 -9.33 24.18 -6.72
CA THR A 266 -9.25 23.00 -5.83
C THR A 266 -10.06 23.24 -4.54
N VAL A 267 -9.90 24.39 -3.90
CA VAL A 267 -10.68 24.76 -2.71
C VAL A 267 -12.17 24.82 -3.05
N ALA A 268 -12.54 25.46 -4.18
CA ALA A 268 -13.92 25.53 -4.63
C ALA A 268 -14.56 24.13 -4.79
N LEU A 269 -13.86 23.18 -5.41
CA LEU A 269 -14.35 21.80 -5.55
C LEU A 269 -14.50 21.10 -4.21
N VAL A 270 -13.53 21.24 -3.31
CA VAL A 270 -13.62 20.66 -1.96
C VAL A 270 -14.80 21.25 -1.18
N VAL A 271 -15.07 22.56 -1.31
CA VAL A 271 -16.24 23.20 -0.71
C VAL A 271 -17.54 22.65 -1.30
N VAL A 272 -17.62 22.48 -2.62
CA VAL A 272 -18.79 21.87 -3.28
C VAL A 272 -18.98 20.43 -2.78
N ALA A 273 -17.91 19.64 -2.68
CA ALA A 273 -17.94 18.28 -2.13
C ALA A 273 -18.39 18.27 -0.67
N TYR A 274 -17.90 19.20 0.16
CA TYR A 274 -18.28 19.33 1.57
C TYR A 274 -19.78 19.64 1.75
N HIS A 275 -20.39 20.41 0.85
CA HIS A 275 -21.83 20.71 0.87
C HIS A 275 -22.68 19.61 0.23
N ALA A 276 -22.07 18.59 -0.36
CA ALA A 276 -22.76 17.44 -0.92
C ALA A 276 -23.13 16.41 0.16
N ASN A 277 -23.96 16.83 1.12
CA ASN A 277 -24.29 16.11 2.35
C ASN A 277 -24.87 14.70 2.16
N LEU A 278 -25.49 14.40 1.04
CA LEU A 278 -26.01 13.07 0.75
C LEU A 278 -24.91 12.10 0.27
N LEU A 279 -23.80 12.63 -0.27
CA LEU A 279 -22.60 11.85 -0.61
C LEU A 279 -21.72 11.57 0.61
N ASP A 280 -21.90 12.34 1.69
CA ASP A 280 -21.15 12.26 2.93
C ASP A 280 -21.84 11.34 3.95
N THR A 281 -22.77 10.51 3.51
CA THR A 281 -23.49 9.53 4.32
C THR A 281 -22.96 8.13 4.10
N VAL A 282 -23.36 7.20 4.99
CA VAL A 282 -22.93 5.80 4.91
C VAL A 282 -23.48 5.09 3.66
N ARG A 283 -24.61 5.56 3.07
CA ARG A 283 -25.26 4.93 1.91
C ARG A 283 -25.66 5.97 0.85
N PRO A 284 -24.72 6.49 0.05
CA PRO A 284 -24.99 7.56 -0.93
C PRO A 284 -25.59 7.04 -2.25
N THR A 285 -26.58 6.14 -2.19
CA THR A 285 -27.15 5.47 -3.37
C THR A 285 -28.61 5.86 -3.66
N THR A 286 -29.18 6.79 -2.90
CA THR A 286 -30.53 7.31 -3.18
C THR A 286 -30.55 8.15 -4.46
N PRO A 287 -31.72 8.26 -5.17
CA PRO A 287 -31.80 9.11 -6.36
C PRO A 287 -31.39 10.58 -6.12
N ALA A 288 -31.69 11.11 -4.92
CA ALA A 288 -31.27 12.46 -4.53
C ALA A 288 -29.75 12.56 -4.36
N ALA A 289 -29.09 11.53 -3.79
CA ALA A 289 -27.64 11.47 -3.67
C ALA A 289 -26.98 11.35 -5.05
N VAL A 290 -27.52 10.55 -5.97
CA VAL A 290 -27.06 10.44 -7.36
C VAL A 290 -27.13 11.81 -8.06
N ALA A 291 -28.27 12.53 -7.95
CA ALA A 291 -28.39 13.88 -8.52
C ALA A 291 -27.40 14.87 -7.90
N GLN A 292 -27.07 14.73 -6.61
CA GLN A 292 -26.04 15.53 -5.95
C GLN A 292 -24.63 15.14 -6.44
N GLY A 293 -24.37 13.86 -6.68
CA GLY A 293 -23.14 13.34 -7.27
C GLY A 293 -22.87 13.92 -8.66
N HIS A 294 -23.88 13.95 -9.52
CA HIS A 294 -23.79 14.57 -10.86
C HIS A 294 -23.37 16.05 -10.77
N ARG A 295 -23.93 16.80 -9.80
CA ARG A 295 -23.53 18.21 -9.60
C ARG A 295 -22.06 18.34 -9.20
N VAL A 296 -21.59 17.45 -8.30
CA VAL A 296 -20.16 17.42 -7.92
C VAL A 296 -19.29 17.01 -9.10
N ALA A 297 -19.73 16.05 -9.93
CA ALA A 297 -18.99 15.63 -11.13
C ALA A 297 -18.84 16.78 -12.16
N VAL A 298 -19.92 17.55 -12.39
CA VAL A 298 -19.86 18.74 -13.25
C VAL A 298 -18.91 19.80 -12.67
N ALA A 299 -18.99 20.08 -11.36
CA ALA A 299 -18.08 20.99 -10.69
C ALA A 299 -16.62 20.52 -10.79
N ALA A 300 -16.38 19.22 -10.65
CA ALA A 300 -15.06 18.62 -10.81
C ALA A 300 -14.49 18.85 -12.23
N GLY A 301 -15.31 18.63 -13.26
CA GLY A 301 -14.93 18.91 -14.65
C GLY A 301 -14.61 20.39 -14.89
N ILE A 302 -15.44 21.29 -14.37
CA ILE A 302 -15.23 22.75 -14.47
C ILE A 302 -13.95 23.15 -13.74
N CYS A 303 -13.73 22.71 -12.50
CA CYS A 303 -12.54 23.04 -11.73
C CYS A 303 -11.25 22.50 -12.38
N ALA A 304 -11.30 21.29 -12.95
CA ALA A 304 -10.18 20.74 -13.72
C ALA A 304 -9.86 21.59 -14.96
N ALA A 305 -10.89 21.99 -15.72
CA ALA A 305 -10.75 22.85 -16.89
C ALA A 305 -10.21 24.24 -16.53
N VAL A 306 -10.69 24.84 -15.43
CA VAL A 306 -10.19 26.13 -14.91
C VAL A 306 -8.71 26.02 -14.52
N CYS A 307 -8.31 24.97 -13.79
CA CYS A 307 -6.90 24.75 -13.45
C CYS A 307 -6.03 24.60 -14.71
N ALA A 308 -6.49 23.84 -15.70
CA ALA A 308 -5.81 23.67 -16.99
C ALA A 308 -5.67 25.01 -17.75
N GLY A 309 -6.77 25.76 -17.86
CA GLY A 309 -6.81 27.06 -18.54
C GLY A 309 -5.91 28.09 -17.85
N LEU A 310 -5.99 28.25 -16.52
CA LEU A 310 -5.10 29.14 -15.77
C LEU A 310 -3.64 28.72 -15.91
N ARG A 311 -3.35 27.42 -15.86
CA ARG A 311 -1.98 26.91 -16.06
C ARG A 311 -1.45 27.22 -17.46
N LEU A 312 -2.30 27.11 -18.50
CA LEU A 312 -1.96 27.47 -19.86
C LEU A 312 -1.65 28.96 -19.98
N LEU A 313 -2.52 29.82 -19.45
CA LEU A 313 -2.36 31.27 -19.45
C LEU A 313 -1.07 31.69 -18.70
N PHE A 314 -0.82 31.13 -17.53
CA PHE A 314 0.38 31.45 -16.76
C PHE A 314 1.65 30.92 -17.41
N ALA A 315 1.60 29.82 -18.14
CA ALA A 315 2.74 29.33 -18.91
C ALA A 315 3.14 30.26 -20.03
N ALA A 316 2.19 30.99 -20.61
CA ALA A 316 2.44 31.98 -21.66
C ALA A 316 2.88 33.35 -21.11
N GLY A 317 2.27 33.83 -20.03
CA GLY A 317 2.43 35.20 -19.53
C GLY A 317 3.26 35.35 -18.24
N LEU A 318 2.87 34.69 -17.18
CA LEU A 318 3.43 34.87 -15.83
C LEU A 318 4.78 34.18 -15.65
N ASP A 319 4.92 32.94 -16.12
CA ASP A 319 6.15 32.16 -15.93
C ASP A 319 7.39 32.80 -16.59
N PRO A 320 7.32 33.34 -17.81
CA PRO A 320 8.45 34.07 -18.41
C PRO A 320 8.86 35.31 -17.58
N ARG A 321 7.87 36.03 -17.03
CA ARG A 321 8.12 37.20 -16.16
C ARG A 321 8.78 36.76 -14.84
N LEU A 322 8.27 35.72 -14.17
CA LEU A 322 8.86 35.17 -12.95
C LEU A 322 10.28 34.64 -13.18
N ARG A 323 10.58 34.09 -14.36
CA ARG A 323 11.95 33.67 -14.69
C ARG A 323 12.91 34.85 -14.77
N ARG A 324 12.47 36.00 -15.34
CA ARG A 324 13.27 37.23 -15.39
C ARG A 324 13.51 37.83 -14.01
N ILE A 325 12.46 37.96 -13.19
CA ILE A 325 12.54 38.54 -11.86
C ILE A 325 13.38 37.65 -10.90
N ALA A 326 13.28 36.33 -11.00
CA ALA A 326 14.08 35.42 -10.18
C ALA A 326 15.59 35.49 -10.46
N GLY A 327 15.99 36.03 -11.62
CA GLY A 327 17.39 36.33 -11.94
C GLY A 327 17.90 37.65 -11.32
N THR A 328 17.01 38.54 -10.88
CA THR A 328 17.34 39.88 -10.40
C THR A 328 17.01 40.13 -8.93
N ALA A 329 16.11 39.36 -8.32
CA ALA A 329 15.65 39.61 -6.95
C ALA A 329 16.51 38.84 -5.92
N LEU A 330 17.55 39.48 -5.44
CA LEU A 330 18.30 39.12 -4.23
C LEU A 330 17.51 39.56 -2.97
N ILE A 331 16.40 38.88 -2.66
CA ILE A 331 15.86 38.95 -1.31
C ILE A 331 16.89 38.28 -0.40
N SER A 332 17.51 39.03 0.46
CA SER A 332 18.57 38.54 1.35
C SER A 332 18.07 37.38 2.23
N ARG A 333 18.95 36.43 2.54
CA ARG A 333 18.61 35.29 3.43
C ARG A 333 17.95 35.73 4.73
N PRO A 334 18.44 36.79 5.44
CA PRO A 334 17.81 37.23 6.67
C PRO A 334 16.38 37.76 6.48
N ALA A 335 16.09 38.47 5.37
CA ALA A 335 14.73 38.95 5.10
C ALA A 335 13.74 37.81 4.81
N LYS A 336 14.18 36.73 4.16
CA LYS A 336 13.35 35.51 3.98
C LYS A 336 13.08 34.82 5.31
N LEU A 337 14.10 34.69 6.15
CA LEU A 337 13.96 34.08 7.48
C LEU A 337 13.08 34.92 8.40
N ALA A 338 13.22 36.27 8.35
CA ALA A 338 12.38 37.18 9.08
C ALA A 338 10.91 37.13 8.64
N ALA A 339 10.64 37.03 7.31
CA ALA A 339 9.29 36.90 6.78
C ALA A 339 8.65 35.56 7.17
N ILE A 340 9.40 34.45 7.13
CA ILE A 340 8.93 33.15 7.56
C ILE A 340 8.72 33.12 9.08
N GLY A 341 9.68 33.67 9.85
CA GLY A 341 9.57 33.78 11.30
C GLY A 341 8.38 34.66 11.72
N GLY A 342 8.18 35.79 11.05
CA GLY A 342 7.02 36.65 11.26
C GLY A 342 5.68 35.99 10.96
N ALA A 343 5.59 35.23 9.83
CA ALA A 343 4.40 34.50 9.50
C ALA A 343 4.11 33.36 10.50
N VAL A 344 5.12 32.61 10.92
CA VAL A 344 5.00 31.60 11.97
C VAL A 344 4.59 32.22 13.31
N ALA A 345 5.21 33.33 13.70
CA ALA A 345 4.84 34.03 14.92
C ALA A 345 3.39 34.54 14.87
N ALA A 346 2.95 35.10 13.73
CA ALA A 346 1.58 35.56 13.55
C ALA A 346 0.55 34.41 13.65
N VAL A 347 0.87 33.26 13.06
CA VAL A 347 0.02 32.03 13.16
C VAL A 347 -0.03 31.53 14.62
N LEU A 348 1.11 31.52 15.32
CA LEU A 348 1.17 31.09 16.71
C LEU A 348 0.39 32.06 17.64
N VAL A 349 0.56 33.37 17.46
CA VAL A 349 -0.16 34.40 18.25
C VAL A 349 -1.67 34.32 17.96
N ALA A 350 -2.08 34.19 16.69
CA ALA A 350 -3.48 34.01 16.33
C ALA A 350 -4.05 32.72 16.94
N GLY A 351 -3.29 31.62 16.88
CA GLY A 351 -3.67 30.34 17.49
C GLY A 351 -3.87 30.47 19.02
N ILE A 352 -2.97 31.15 19.71
CA ILE A 352 -3.09 31.39 21.17
C ILE A 352 -4.33 32.25 21.47
N ALA A 353 -4.53 33.34 20.71
CA ALA A 353 -5.67 34.24 20.87
C ALA A 353 -7.02 33.58 20.61
N LEU A 354 -7.07 32.58 19.71
CA LEU A 354 -8.25 31.77 19.40
C LEU A 354 -8.47 30.58 20.35
N GLY A 355 -7.68 30.46 21.41
CA GLY A 355 -7.82 29.38 22.40
C GLY A 355 -7.36 27.99 21.89
N VAL A 356 -6.63 27.92 20.78
CA VAL A 356 -6.11 26.66 20.20
C VAL A 356 -5.33 25.82 21.22
N PRO A 357 -4.50 26.33 22.13
CA PRO A 357 -3.84 25.50 23.14
C PRO A 357 -4.80 24.75 24.07
N HIS A 358 -5.93 25.39 24.43
CA HIS A 358 -6.93 24.76 25.30
C HIS A 358 -7.75 23.71 24.57
N SER A 359 -8.13 23.96 23.32
CA SER A 359 -8.77 22.96 22.46
C SER A 359 -7.83 21.79 22.16
N LEU A 360 -6.56 22.04 21.89
CA LEU A 360 -5.55 21.00 21.67
C LEU A 360 -5.36 20.09 22.90
N ALA A 361 -5.38 20.64 24.11
CA ALA A 361 -5.28 19.83 25.33
C ALA A 361 -6.51 18.92 25.51
N ASN A 362 -7.71 19.45 25.26
CA ASN A 362 -8.95 18.68 25.31
C ASN A 362 -8.98 17.61 24.20
N ASP A 363 -8.57 17.96 22.99
CA ASP A 363 -8.50 17.05 21.86
C ASP A 363 -7.43 15.98 22.08
N TRP A 364 -6.32 16.32 22.72
CA TRP A 364 -5.30 15.36 23.14
C TRP A 364 -5.82 14.35 24.16
N ASN A 365 -6.57 14.82 25.17
CA ASN A 365 -7.20 13.94 26.15
C ASN A 365 -8.23 13.01 25.50
N ARG A 366 -9.05 13.52 24.56
CA ARG A 366 -9.97 12.71 23.77
C ARG A 366 -9.24 11.71 22.86
N PHE A 367 -8.14 12.12 22.25
CA PHE A 367 -7.29 11.23 21.45
C PHE A 367 -6.76 10.08 22.29
N ILE A 368 -6.22 10.35 23.50
CA ILE A 368 -5.66 9.30 24.36
C ILE A 368 -6.76 8.39 24.92
N SER A 369 -7.91 8.94 25.32
CA SER A 369 -9.00 8.17 25.91
C SER A 369 -9.68 7.22 24.92
N GLY A 370 -9.46 7.40 23.63
CA GLY A 370 -10.03 6.53 22.59
C GLY A 370 -11.55 6.63 22.43
N ALA A 371 -12.21 7.58 23.13
CA ALA A 371 -13.64 7.74 23.07
C ALA A 371 -14.08 8.16 21.66
N ALA A 372 -14.52 7.18 20.87
CA ALA A 372 -15.13 7.44 19.58
C ALA A 372 -16.51 8.06 19.79
N THR A 373 -16.83 9.11 19.04
CA THR A 373 -18.19 9.62 18.94
C THR A 373 -19.02 8.58 18.19
N HIS A 374 -19.84 7.85 18.93
CA HIS A 374 -20.67 6.79 18.38
C HIS A 374 -21.77 7.37 17.49
N GLY A 375 -21.85 6.90 16.25
CA GLY A 375 -23.12 6.83 15.52
C GLY A 375 -23.54 8.04 14.73
N SER A 376 -22.68 8.92 14.25
CA SER A 376 -23.12 9.92 13.27
C SER A 376 -23.18 9.31 11.87
N HIS A 377 -24.36 9.39 11.23
CA HIS A 377 -24.52 9.03 9.83
C HIS A 377 -23.76 10.00 8.87
N ASP A 378 -23.31 11.15 9.36
CA ASP A 378 -22.59 12.16 8.61
C ASP A 378 -21.07 11.98 8.76
N LEU A 379 -20.41 11.51 7.71
CA LEU A 379 -18.96 11.26 7.70
C LEU A 379 -18.11 12.54 7.86
N ARG A 380 -18.69 13.75 7.61
CA ARG A 380 -17.98 15.03 7.79
C ARG A 380 -17.61 15.28 9.25
N GLN A 381 -18.39 14.75 10.21
CA GLN A 381 -18.09 14.88 11.64
C GLN A 381 -16.76 14.23 12.00
N ARG A 382 -16.32 13.23 11.22
CA ARG A 382 -14.99 12.63 11.40
C ARG A 382 -13.84 13.61 11.17
N LEU A 383 -14.03 14.67 10.37
CA LEU A 383 -12.97 15.66 10.11
C LEU A 383 -12.65 16.49 11.34
N THR A 384 -13.62 16.69 12.23
CA THR A 384 -13.48 17.47 13.48
C THR A 384 -13.40 16.61 14.74
N ASP A 385 -13.64 15.29 14.62
CA ASP A 385 -13.52 14.36 15.75
C ASP A 385 -12.05 14.09 16.08
N PRO A 386 -11.55 14.42 17.28
CA PRO A 386 -10.17 14.19 17.68
C PRO A 386 -9.87 12.74 18.07
N SER A 387 -10.86 11.82 18.07
CA SER A 387 -10.67 10.43 18.47
C SER A 387 -9.60 9.71 17.65
N ASN A 388 -8.94 8.73 18.25
CA ASN A 388 -7.92 7.90 17.60
C ASN A 388 -8.48 6.64 16.93
N ASP A 389 -9.81 6.48 16.88
CA ASP A 389 -10.49 5.28 16.33
C ASP A 389 -10.01 3.97 17.00
N GLY A 390 -9.71 3.98 18.31
CA GLY A 390 -9.24 2.81 19.07
C GLY A 390 -7.75 2.45 18.92
N ARG A 391 -6.97 3.23 18.17
CA ARG A 391 -5.54 2.93 17.90
C ARG A 391 -4.70 2.84 19.17
N THR A 392 -5.00 3.60 20.22
CA THR A 392 -4.26 3.51 21.49
C THR A 392 -4.34 2.14 22.13
N ASP A 393 -5.46 1.44 22.01
CA ASP A 393 -5.60 0.07 22.53
C ASP A 393 -4.79 -0.92 21.68
N LEU A 394 -4.82 -0.76 20.34
CA LEU A 394 -3.98 -1.53 19.43
C LEU A 394 -2.50 -1.38 19.75
N TRP A 395 -2.06 -0.15 19.99
CA TRP A 395 -0.65 0.16 20.32
C TRP A 395 -0.25 -0.36 21.69
N ARG A 396 -1.14 -0.30 22.71
CA ARG A 396 -0.90 -0.91 24.02
C ARG A 396 -0.71 -2.42 23.91
N VAL A 397 -1.54 -3.09 23.13
CA VAL A 397 -1.41 -4.54 22.92
C VAL A 397 -0.10 -4.86 22.18
N ALA A 398 0.29 -4.07 21.16
CA ALA A 398 1.57 -4.23 20.50
C ALA A 398 2.76 -4.07 21.45
N LEU A 399 2.72 -3.02 22.31
CA LEU A 399 3.76 -2.77 23.33
C LEU A 399 3.79 -3.86 24.40
N HIS A 400 2.63 -4.38 24.82
CA HIS A 400 2.55 -5.51 25.74
C HIS A 400 3.19 -6.76 25.13
N GLY A 401 2.86 -7.08 23.87
CA GLY A 401 3.49 -8.18 23.15
C GLY A 401 5.01 -8.02 23.06
N PHE A 402 5.47 -6.83 22.69
CA PHE A 402 6.91 -6.53 22.66
C PHE A 402 7.57 -6.73 24.04
N SER A 403 6.97 -6.25 25.12
CA SER A 403 7.55 -6.39 26.46
C SER A 403 7.68 -7.86 26.91
N ALA A 404 6.79 -8.73 26.43
CA ALA A 404 6.83 -10.16 26.72
C ALA A 404 7.87 -10.92 25.87
N SER A 405 8.21 -10.41 24.67
CA SER A 405 9.16 -11.07 23.75
C SER A 405 10.01 -10.04 22.97
N PRO A 406 10.90 -9.30 23.64
CA PRO A 406 11.58 -8.14 23.01
C PRO A 406 12.61 -8.53 21.94
N LEU A 407 13.21 -9.72 22.00
CA LEU A 407 14.30 -10.09 21.09
C LEU A 407 13.82 -10.67 19.76
N HIS A 408 12.75 -11.46 19.74
CA HIS A 408 12.29 -12.13 18.53
C HIS A 408 10.81 -11.90 18.19
N GLY A 409 10.05 -11.28 19.11
CA GLY A 409 8.62 -11.04 18.92
C GLY A 409 7.80 -12.34 18.93
N TYR A 410 6.54 -12.23 18.51
CA TYR A 410 5.61 -13.35 18.41
C TYR A 410 5.66 -14.08 17.06
N GLY A 411 6.35 -13.53 16.06
CA GLY A 411 6.40 -14.00 14.69
C GLY A 411 5.56 -13.15 13.74
N ALA A 412 5.94 -13.14 12.46
CA ALA A 412 5.28 -12.36 11.44
C ALA A 412 3.82 -12.80 11.23
N GLY A 413 2.92 -11.82 11.08
CA GLY A 413 1.48 -12.04 10.92
C GLY A 413 0.76 -12.49 12.20
N MET A 414 1.43 -12.45 13.37
CA MET A 414 0.87 -12.92 14.64
C MET A 414 0.19 -11.80 15.45
N TYR A 415 0.17 -10.57 14.95
CA TYR A 415 -0.46 -9.46 15.68
C TYR A 415 -1.97 -9.70 15.91
N GLN A 416 -2.68 -10.28 14.93
CA GLN A 416 -4.10 -10.63 15.08
C GLN A 416 -4.34 -11.50 16.33
N THR A 417 -3.58 -12.59 16.49
CA THR A 417 -3.74 -13.52 17.63
C THR A 417 -3.33 -12.87 18.95
N LEU A 418 -2.34 -11.97 18.91
CA LEU A 418 -1.95 -11.17 20.07
C LEU A 418 -3.08 -10.23 20.51
N TRP A 419 -3.71 -9.55 19.53
CA TRP A 419 -4.86 -8.67 19.75
C TRP A 419 -6.06 -9.44 20.32
N GLU A 420 -6.48 -10.50 19.68
CA GLU A 420 -7.65 -11.31 20.06
C GLU A 420 -7.55 -11.83 21.49
N ARG A 421 -6.35 -12.19 21.92
CA ARG A 421 -6.08 -12.69 23.28
C ARG A 421 -6.09 -11.58 24.33
N ASN A 422 -5.64 -10.36 23.99
CA ASN A 422 -5.34 -9.29 24.95
C ASN A 422 -6.20 -8.04 24.77
N ARG A 423 -7.10 -8.00 23.79
CA ARG A 423 -7.96 -6.85 23.53
C ARG A 423 -8.84 -6.53 24.74
N PRO A 424 -9.11 -5.24 25.05
CA PRO A 424 -9.92 -4.85 26.21
C PRO A 424 -11.43 -5.00 25.97
N HIS A 425 -11.85 -5.05 24.71
CA HIS A 425 -13.24 -5.15 24.27
C HIS A 425 -13.33 -5.88 22.92
N PHE A 426 -14.54 -6.28 22.54
CA PHE A 426 -14.75 -6.88 21.22
C PHE A 426 -14.52 -5.85 20.11
N ALA A 427 -13.52 -6.07 19.28
CA ALA A 427 -13.24 -5.35 18.07
C ALA A 427 -12.40 -6.22 17.14
N PHE A 428 -12.79 -6.32 15.89
CA PHE A 428 -12.04 -7.06 14.89
C PHE A 428 -10.92 -6.20 14.33
N THR A 429 -9.70 -6.68 14.37
CA THR A 429 -8.55 -6.13 13.64
C THR A 429 -7.47 -7.17 13.43
N ILE A 430 -6.76 -7.07 12.33
CA ILE A 430 -5.65 -7.95 11.96
C ILE A 430 -4.30 -7.27 12.25
N ASN A 431 -4.27 -5.93 12.25
CA ASN A 431 -3.04 -5.13 12.25
C ASN A 431 -3.00 -4.12 13.40
N ALA A 432 -1.79 -3.76 13.84
CA ALA A 432 -1.57 -2.76 14.89
C ALA A 432 -1.90 -1.31 14.46
N HIS A 433 -2.24 -1.06 13.20
CA HIS A 433 -2.33 0.27 12.62
C HIS A 433 -1.08 1.13 12.88
N SER A 434 0.08 0.50 12.88
CA SER A 434 1.41 1.11 12.92
C SER A 434 2.44 0.06 12.51
N LEU A 435 3.05 0.23 11.35
CA LEU A 435 4.11 -0.66 10.86
C LEU A 435 5.23 -0.85 11.89
N TYR A 436 5.65 0.25 12.53
CA TYR A 436 6.78 0.21 13.48
C TYR A 436 6.44 -0.58 14.75
N LEU A 437 5.26 -0.37 15.31
CA LEU A 437 4.80 -1.09 16.50
C LEU A 437 4.46 -2.55 16.18
N GLN A 438 3.91 -2.81 15.00
CA GLN A 438 3.64 -4.18 14.54
C GLN A 438 4.94 -4.96 14.34
N ALA A 439 5.91 -4.40 13.60
CA ALA A 439 7.22 -5.03 13.41
C ALA A 439 7.93 -5.27 14.76
N MET A 440 7.77 -4.37 15.71
CA MET A 440 8.32 -4.52 17.07
C MET A 440 7.65 -5.66 17.83
N ALA A 441 6.33 -5.79 17.77
CA ALA A 441 5.59 -6.87 18.44
C ALA A 441 5.82 -8.23 17.78
N GLU A 442 5.93 -8.27 16.45
CA GLU A 442 6.05 -9.51 15.69
C GLU A 442 7.49 -10.00 15.53
N LEU A 443 8.46 -9.09 15.34
CA LEU A 443 9.85 -9.43 15.02
C LEU A 443 10.87 -8.88 16.03
N GLY A 444 10.39 -8.29 17.11
CA GLY A 444 11.22 -7.76 18.18
C GLY A 444 12.12 -6.58 17.76
N ILE A 445 13.17 -6.35 18.55
CA ILE A 445 14.19 -5.30 18.28
C ILE A 445 14.82 -5.46 16.89
N PRO A 446 15.24 -6.66 16.44
CA PRO A 446 15.87 -6.82 15.13
C PRO A 446 14.96 -6.35 13.98
N GLY A 447 13.67 -6.72 14.00
CA GLY A 447 12.71 -6.31 12.97
C GLY A 447 12.54 -4.78 12.93
N LEU A 448 12.36 -4.16 14.09
CA LEU A 448 12.24 -2.70 14.19
C LEU A 448 13.51 -1.97 13.71
N VAL A 449 14.69 -2.42 14.14
CA VAL A 449 15.98 -1.81 13.75
C VAL A 449 16.21 -1.90 12.25
N LEU A 450 16.00 -3.08 11.64
CA LEU A 450 16.14 -3.25 10.19
C LEU A 450 15.21 -2.32 9.41
N LEU A 451 13.97 -2.18 9.86
CA LEU A 451 12.99 -1.30 9.25
C LEU A 451 13.37 0.18 9.39
N LEU A 452 13.79 0.62 10.59
CA LEU A 452 14.22 2.01 10.82
C LEU A 452 15.49 2.35 10.04
N VAL A 453 16.45 1.43 9.95
CA VAL A 453 17.65 1.60 9.12
C VAL A 453 17.27 1.75 7.66
N LEU A 454 16.38 0.90 7.17
CA LEU A 454 15.89 0.94 5.78
C LEU A 454 15.22 2.29 5.46
N VAL A 455 14.21 2.67 6.23
CA VAL A 455 13.45 3.92 6.03
C VAL A 455 14.36 5.13 6.19
N GLY A 456 15.21 5.13 7.22
CA GLY A 456 16.18 6.19 7.47
C GLY A 456 17.18 6.36 6.33
N ALA A 457 17.73 5.26 5.80
CA ALA A 457 18.65 5.28 4.67
C ALA A 457 18.02 5.87 3.40
N VAL A 458 16.75 5.49 3.12
CA VAL A 458 16.01 6.01 1.96
C VAL A 458 15.77 7.52 2.09
N LEU A 459 15.23 7.97 3.23
CA LEU A 459 14.94 9.39 3.46
C LEU A 459 16.23 10.23 3.48
N TYR A 460 17.29 9.71 4.09
CA TYR A 460 18.61 10.36 4.08
C TYR A 460 19.17 10.47 2.66
N GLY A 461 19.13 9.38 1.88
CA GLY A 461 19.60 9.36 0.49
C GLY A 461 18.85 10.37 -0.39
N LEU A 462 17.51 10.44 -0.27
CA LEU A 462 16.69 11.44 -0.94
C LEU A 462 17.03 12.86 -0.49
N GLY A 463 17.22 13.07 0.82
CA GLY A 463 17.58 14.37 1.41
C GLY A 463 18.92 14.89 0.92
N VAL A 464 19.95 14.05 0.85
CA VAL A 464 21.26 14.40 0.29
C VAL A 464 21.15 14.81 -1.17
N ARG A 465 20.41 14.03 -1.98
CA ARG A 465 20.21 14.32 -3.41
C ARG A 465 19.36 15.55 -3.66
N ALA A 466 18.44 15.85 -2.77
CA ALA A 466 17.64 17.09 -2.82
C ALA A 466 18.44 18.36 -2.54
N ARG A 467 19.72 18.26 -2.12
CA ARG A 467 20.64 19.40 -2.02
C ARG A 467 21.39 19.71 -3.32
N GLY A 468 21.33 18.82 -4.29
CA GLY A 468 22.06 18.90 -5.58
C GLY A 468 21.29 19.63 -6.69
N PRO A 469 21.79 19.58 -7.92
CA PRO A 469 21.22 20.31 -9.09
C PRO A 469 19.81 19.82 -9.48
N ARG A 470 19.44 18.57 -9.14
CA ARG A 470 18.10 18.00 -9.37
C ARG A 470 17.17 18.17 -8.16
N ARG A 471 17.41 19.19 -7.35
CA ARG A 471 16.75 19.47 -6.07
C ARG A 471 15.24 19.38 -6.14
N SER A 472 14.60 19.99 -7.15
CA SER A 472 13.13 20.03 -7.26
C SER A 472 12.54 18.63 -7.39
N LEU A 473 13.18 17.78 -8.21
CA LEU A 473 12.75 16.41 -8.45
C LEU A 473 12.94 15.53 -7.20
N TYR A 474 14.15 15.50 -6.64
CA TYR A 474 14.40 14.73 -5.42
C TYR A 474 13.66 15.29 -4.21
N GLY A 475 13.35 16.58 -4.17
CA GLY A 475 12.49 17.18 -3.15
C GLY A 475 11.05 16.67 -3.20
N ALA A 476 10.50 16.43 -4.40
CA ALA A 476 9.18 15.81 -4.56
C ALA A 476 9.19 14.34 -4.13
N LEU A 477 10.22 13.58 -4.54
CA LEU A 477 10.37 12.18 -4.13
C LEU A 477 10.60 12.03 -2.62
N LEU A 478 11.37 12.94 -2.01
CA LEU A 478 11.53 13.00 -0.55
C LEU A 478 10.21 13.29 0.16
N ALA A 479 9.43 14.24 -0.37
CA ALA A 479 8.11 14.54 0.19
C ALA A 479 7.19 13.32 0.15
N CYS A 480 7.16 12.58 -0.96
CA CYS A 480 6.42 11.32 -1.05
C CYS A 480 6.95 10.26 -0.06
N GLY A 481 8.26 10.14 0.10
CA GLY A 481 8.87 9.24 1.09
C GLY A 481 8.50 9.60 2.53
N VAL A 482 8.49 10.89 2.87
CA VAL A 482 8.05 11.38 4.19
C VAL A 482 6.57 11.13 4.42
N VAL A 483 5.71 11.39 3.42
CA VAL A 483 4.27 11.11 3.50
C VAL A 483 4.03 9.63 3.79
N TRP A 484 4.68 8.74 3.06
CA TRP A 484 4.57 7.30 3.28
C TRP A 484 5.08 6.89 4.68
N ALA A 485 6.26 7.34 5.09
CA ALA A 485 6.86 6.98 6.38
C ALA A 485 6.02 7.44 7.58
N LEU A 486 5.43 8.65 7.52
CA LEU A 486 4.51 9.15 8.53
C LEU A 486 3.23 8.32 8.59
N ARG A 487 2.67 7.99 7.43
CA ARG A 487 1.44 7.18 7.36
C ARG A 487 1.66 5.76 7.86
N ALA A 488 2.75 5.12 7.48
CA ALA A 488 3.12 3.79 7.98
C ALA A 488 3.28 3.75 9.52
N GLY A 489 3.54 4.89 10.18
CA GLY A 489 3.57 5.00 11.64
C GLY A 489 2.20 4.99 12.31
N VAL A 490 1.12 5.26 11.58
CA VAL A 490 -0.24 5.39 12.13
C VAL A 490 -1.29 4.58 11.37
N ASP A 491 -0.87 3.74 10.43
CA ASP A 491 -1.74 2.83 9.68
C ASP A 491 -0.97 1.60 9.17
N TRP A 492 -1.68 0.63 8.56
CA TRP A 492 -1.14 -0.62 8.02
C TRP A 492 -0.87 -0.55 6.50
N ASP A 493 -0.30 0.59 6.06
CA ASP A 493 0.01 0.83 4.64
C ASP A 493 1.12 -0.11 4.09
N TRP A 494 1.87 -0.80 4.95
CA TRP A 494 2.86 -1.83 4.57
C TRP A 494 2.19 -3.01 3.86
N GLU A 495 1.04 -3.44 4.35
CA GLU A 495 0.25 -4.54 3.78
C GLU A 495 -0.45 -4.17 2.47
N MET A 496 -0.32 -2.90 2.04
CA MET A 496 -0.94 -2.36 0.84
C MET A 496 0.10 -2.03 -0.24
N PRO A 497 0.46 -3.00 -1.10
CA PRO A 497 1.45 -2.79 -2.18
C PRO A 497 1.20 -1.56 -3.05
N VAL A 498 -0.06 -1.19 -3.30
CA VAL A 498 -0.42 -0.03 -4.14
C VAL A 498 0.28 1.28 -3.72
N VAL A 499 0.60 1.48 -2.44
CA VAL A 499 1.32 2.65 -1.94
C VAL A 499 2.76 2.34 -1.56
N THR A 500 3.05 1.14 -1.07
CA THR A 500 4.38 0.78 -0.55
C THR A 500 5.37 0.49 -1.67
N LEU A 501 4.92 -0.10 -2.81
CA LEU A 501 5.80 -0.27 -3.98
C LEU A 501 6.33 1.07 -4.53
N VAL A 502 5.55 2.17 -4.38
CA VAL A 502 5.98 3.52 -4.78
C VAL A 502 7.21 3.93 -3.97
N PHE A 503 7.18 3.71 -2.64
CA PHE A 503 8.30 4.01 -1.76
C PHE A 503 9.57 3.25 -2.17
N PHE A 504 9.49 1.95 -2.47
CA PHE A 504 10.65 1.14 -2.83
C PHE A 504 11.17 1.40 -4.26
N ALA A 505 10.31 1.72 -5.21
CA ALA A 505 10.73 2.17 -6.54
C ALA A 505 11.51 3.50 -6.46
N VAL A 506 11.00 4.45 -5.69
CA VAL A 506 11.67 5.73 -5.42
C VAL A 506 12.99 5.51 -4.67
N ALA A 507 13.01 4.61 -3.69
CA ALA A 507 14.20 4.25 -2.92
C ALA A 507 15.33 3.71 -3.81
N GLY A 508 15.01 2.74 -4.69
CA GLY A 508 15.98 2.15 -5.61
C GLY A 508 16.67 3.20 -6.46
N VAL A 509 15.88 4.06 -7.11
CA VAL A 509 16.42 5.14 -7.95
C VAL A 509 17.17 6.20 -7.14
N ALA A 510 16.71 6.50 -5.91
CA ALA A 510 17.34 7.49 -5.05
C ALA A 510 18.70 7.05 -4.51
N LEU A 511 18.88 5.79 -4.21
CA LEU A 511 20.11 5.25 -3.65
C LEU A 511 21.13 4.86 -4.71
N SER A 512 20.71 4.66 -5.98
CA SER A 512 21.59 4.35 -7.12
C SER A 512 22.56 5.51 -7.43
N PRO A 513 23.82 5.26 -7.86
CA PRO A 513 24.78 6.30 -8.20
C PRO A 513 24.33 7.13 -9.41
N ARG A 514 24.85 8.36 -9.50
CA ARG A 514 24.58 9.23 -10.66
C ARG A 514 25.21 8.65 -11.93
N LYS A 515 24.56 8.87 -13.07
CA LYS A 515 25.16 8.66 -14.38
C LYS A 515 26.14 9.80 -14.63
N GLU A 516 27.39 9.66 -14.14
CA GLU A 516 28.50 10.52 -14.49
C GLU A 516 29.28 9.92 -15.66
N PRO A 517 29.99 10.75 -16.49
CA PRO A 517 30.88 10.21 -17.50
C PRO A 517 31.87 9.24 -16.85
N ALA A 518 32.05 8.10 -17.46
CA ALA A 518 32.76 6.94 -16.90
C ALA A 518 34.17 7.28 -16.43
N SER A 519 34.36 7.48 -15.15
CA SER A 519 35.65 7.41 -14.47
C SER A 519 35.58 6.28 -13.43
N GLY A 520 35.90 5.10 -13.85
CA GLY A 520 36.03 3.95 -12.96
C GLY A 520 35.38 2.68 -13.51
N ARG A 521 36.16 1.62 -13.66
CA ARG A 521 35.70 0.27 -13.98
C ARG A 521 34.89 -0.28 -12.82
N GLY A 522 33.55 -0.04 -12.83
CA GLY A 522 32.62 -0.78 -11.96
C GLY A 522 32.77 -2.29 -12.24
N TRP A 523 32.61 -3.11 -11.20
CA TRP A 523 32.56 -4.56 -11.36
C TRP A 523 31.42 -4.94 -12.33
N VAL A 524 31.77 -5.70 -13.38
CA VAL A 524 30.84 -6.25 -14.36
C VAL A 524 30.78 -7.75 -14.14
N PRO A 525 29.61 -8.34 -13.84
CA PRO A 525 29.53 -9.78 -13.65
C PRO A 525 29.87 -10.51 -14.93
N GLY A 526 30.86 -11.41 -14.85
CA GLY A 526 31.20 -12.35 -15.92
C GLY A 526 30.10 -13.41 -16.09
N TYR A 527 30.31 -14.36 -17.02
CA TYR A 527 29.29 -15.40 -17.32
C TYR A 527 28.78 -16.14 -16.08
N ARG A 528 29.67 -16.57 -15.19
CA ARG A 528 29.27 -17.25 -13.92
C ARG A 528 28.41 -16.35 -13.03
N GLY A 529 28.75 -15.07 -12.90
CA GLY A 529 27.97 -14.11 -12.13
C GLY A 529 26.57 -13.87 -12.71
N ARG A 530 26.48 -13.78 -14.04
CA ARG A 530 25.17 -13.67 -14.73
C ARG A 530 24.31 -14.92 -14.58
N LEU A 531 24.94 -16.12 -14.66
CA LEU A 531 24.25 -17.38 -14.44
C LEU A 531 23.66 -17.43 -13.02
N ILE A 532 24.45 -17.08 -11.99
CA ILE A 532 23.99 -17.03 -10.60
C ILE A 532 22.81 -16.04 -10.46
N LEU A 533 22.94 -14.83 -10.98
CA LEU A 533 21.87 -13.82 -10.92
C LEU A 533 20.61 -14.30 -11.66
N GLY A 534 20.76 -14.95 -12.82
CA GLY A 534 19.64 -15.54 -13.55
C GLY A 534 18.93 -16.65 -12.77
N LEU A 535 19.70 -17.55 -12.14
CA LEU A 535 19.16 -18.60 -11.29
C LEU A 535 18.45 -18.03 -10.04
N LEU A 536 18.98 -16.96 -9.45
CA LEU A 536 18.30 -16.25 -8.35
C LEU A 536 16.98 -15.63 -8.81
N CYS A 537 16.92 -15.03 -10.00
CA CYS A 537 15.68 -14.52 -10.57
C CYS A 537 14.65 -15.64 -10.84
N LEU A 538 15.09 -16.79 -11.33
CA LEU A 538 14.23 -17.96 -11.54
C LEU A 538 13.76 -18.56 -10.20
N GLY A 539 14.68 -18.71 -9.24
CA GLY A 539 14.35 -19.21 -7.90
C GLY A 539 13.35 -18.31 -7.16
N SER A 540 13.44 -16.99 -7.38
CA SER A 540 12.55 -16.01 -6.75
C SER A 540 11.08 -16.12 -7.19
N VAL A 541 10.78 -16.85 -8.27
CA VAL A 541 9.43 -17.06 -8.79
C VAL A 541 8.76 -18.27 -8.14
N VAL A 542 9.50 -19.20 -7.55
CA VAL A 542 8.98 -20.48 -7.06
C VAL A 542 7.90 -20.28 -6.00
N LEU A 543 8.19 -19.55 -4.92
CA LEU A 543 7.23 -19.32 -3.85
C LEU A 543 5.98 -18.53 -4.32
N PRO A 544 6.10 -17.41 -5.06
CA PRO A 544 4.96 -16.74 -5.67
C PRO A 544 4.06 -17.67 -6.49
N VAL A 545 4.62 -18.56 -7.30
CA VAL A 545 3.83 -19.54 -8.10
C VAL A 545 3.08 -20.51 -7.19
N LEU A 546 3.71 -21.02 -6.13
CA LEU A 546 3.05 -21.90 -5.16
C LEU A 546 1.89 -21.18 -4.46
N ILE A 547 2.09 -19.92 -4.04
CA ILE A 547 1.06 -19.09 -3.40
C ILE A 547 -0.12 -18.88 -4.35
N ILE A 548 0.12 -18.45 -5.59
CA ILE A 548 -0.95 -18.21 -6.57
C ILE A 548 -1.72 -19.49 -6.85
N SER A 549 -1.00 -20.59 -7.10
CA SER A 549 -1.63 -21.87 -7.44
C SER A 549 -2.52 -22.38 -6.30
N SER A 550 -2.04 -22.26 -5.05
CA SER A 550 -2.82 -22.60 -3.86
C SER A 550 -4.02 -21.65 -3.70
N GLN A 551 -3.82 -20.33 -3.87
CA GLN A 551 -4.87 -19.32 -3.70
C GLN A 551 -6.01 -19.46 -4.72
N VAL A 552 -5.69 -19.74 -5.98
CA VAL A 552 -6.71 -19.98 -7.02
C VAL A 552 -7.57 -21.19 -6.66
N ARG A 553 -6.94 -22.29 -6.20
CA ARG A 553 -7.69 -23.49 -5.78
C ARG A 553 -8.48 -23.26 -4.49
N LEU A 554 -7.97 -22.44 -3.58
CA LEU A 554 -8.72 -22.03 -2.39
C LEU A 554 -9.96 -21.22 -2.78
N GLY A 555 -9.84 -20.24 -3.67
CA GLY A 555 -10.98 -19.49 -4.18
C GLY A 555 -12.02 -20.36 -4.90
N ASP A 556 -11.57 -21.38 -5.69
CA ASP A 556 -12.47 -22.37 -6.27
C ASP A 556 -13.23 -23.17 -5.18
N ALA A 557 -12.55 -23.47 -4.06
CA ALA A 557 -13.15 -24.19 -2.93
C ALA A 557 -14.18 -23.33 -2.19
N GLU A 558 -13.87 -22.08 -1.93
CA GLU A 558 -14.77 -21.10 -1.31
C GLU A 558 -16.02 -20.88 -2.15
N HIS A 559 -15.87 -20.61 -3.46
CA HIS A 559 -17.00 -20.46 -4.38
C HIS A 559 -17.89 -21.71 -4.44
N ALA A 560 -17.30 -22.90 -4.44
CA ALA A 560 -18.06 -24.15 -4.41
C ALA A 560 -18.78 -24.35 -3.08
N LEU A 561 -18.18 -23.93 -1.96
CA LEU A 561 -18.78 -24.00 -0.64
C LEU A 561 -19.97 -23.02 -0.51
N TYR A 562 -19.84 -21.79 -1.00
CA TYR A 562 -20.95 -20.82 -1.10
C TYR A 562 -22.11 -21.35 -1.95
N ALA A 563 -21.80 -22.10 -3.01
CA ALA A 563 -22.80 -22.78 -3.81
C ALA A 563 -23.33 -24.10 -3.15
N SER A 564 -23.01 -24.35 -1.87
CA SER A 564 -23.37 -25.57 -1.12
C SER A 564 -22.91 -26.87 -1.77
N ASN A 565 -21.89 -26.83 -2.64
CA ASN A 565 -21.34 -27.99 -3.33
C ASN A 565 -20.10 -28.53 -2.62
N CYS A 566 -20.31 -29.22 -1.50
CA CYS A 566 -19.24 -29.76 -0.67
C CYS A 566 -18.34 -30.78 -1.39
N THR A 567 -18.83 -31.49 -2.40
CA THR A 567 -17.98 -32.41 -3.16
C THR A 567 -16.93 -31.66 -3.96
N LYS A 568 -17.34 -30.61 -4.68
CA LYS A 568 -16.43 -29.76 -5.45
C LYS A 568 -15.52 -28.95 -4.52
N ALA A 569 -16.07 -28.39 -3.44
CA ALA A 569 -15.32 -27.61 -2.45
C ALA A 569 -14.19 -28.44 -1.83
N ALA A 570 -14.48 -29.64 -1.32
CA ALA A 570 -13.46 -30.52 -0.75
C ALA A 570 -12.38 -30.95 -1.76
N SER A 571 -12.75 -31.18 -3.02
CA SER A 571 -11.79 -31.52 -4.08
C SER A 571 -10.84 -30.34 -4.39
N ALA A 572 -11.38 -29.13 -4.51
CA ALA A 572 -10.61 -27.92 -4.77
C ALA A 572 -9.71 -27.58 -3.55
N ALA A 573 -10.22 -27.70 -2.32
CA ALA A 573 -9.44 -27.52 -1.10
C ALA A 573 -8.25 -28.48 -1.03
N ARG A 574 -8.45 -29.77 -1.31
CA ARG A 574 -7.34 -30.74 -1.38
C ARG A 574 -6.33 -30.41 -2.50
N SER A 575 -6.79 -29.88 -3.62
CA SER A 575 -5.89 -29.38 -4.66
C SER A 575 -5.06 -28.18 -4.19
N SER A 576 -5.65 -27.26 -3.41
CA SER A 576 -4.93 -26.15 -2.77
C SER A 576 -3.84 -26.66 -1.82
N ILE A 577 -4.15 -27.66 -0.98
CA ILE A 577 -3.20 -28.33 -0.09
C ILE A 577 -2.04 -28.93 -0.88
N GLY A 578 -2.31 -29.54 -2.05
CA GLY A 578 -1.27 -30.10 -2.91
C GLY A 578 -0.25 -29.09 -3.43
N TRP A 579 -0.64 -27.81 -3.58
CA TRP A 579 0.26 -26.73 -3.96
C TRP A 579 1.02 -26.12 -2.77
N LEU A 580 0.32 -25.86 -1.67
CA LEU A 580 0.91 -25.23 -0.48
C LEU A 580 0.22 -25.78 0.78
N GLY A 581 0.71 -26.91 1.27
CA GLY A 581 0.10 -27.69 2.33
C GLY A 581 0.26 -27.12 3.75
N VAL A 582 0.83 -25.93 3.91
CA VAL A 582 1.04 -25.28 5.21
C VAL A 582 -0.08 -24.31 5.60
N ARG A 583 -1.09 -24.13 4.75
CA ARG A 583 -2.22 -23.22 4.98
C ARG A 583 -3.34 -23.92 5.75
N PRO A 584 -3.90 -23.33 6.82
CA PRO A 584 -4.98 -23.94 7.59
C PRO A 584 -6.33 -23.92 6.83
N GLU A 585 -6.64 -22.86 6.06
CA GLU A 585 -7.95 -22.62 5.46
C GLU A 585 -8.44 -23.76 4.53
N PRO A 586 -7.60 -24.32 3.63
CA PRO A 586 -8.02 -25.45 2.80
C PRO A 586 -8.38 -26.72 3.61
N TYR A 587 -7.71 -26.96 4.75
CA TYR A 587 -8.05 -28.09 5.63
C TYR A 587 -9.38 -27.85 6.33
N GLU A 588 -9.70 -26.63 6.73
CA GLU A 588 -10.98 -26.27 7.35
C GLU A 588 -12.14 -26.47 6.36
N ILE A 589 -12.01 -26.00 5.11
CA ILE A 589 -13.02 -26.23 4.06
C ILE A 589 -13.20 -27.73 3.78
N ALA A 590 -12.09 -28.46 3.60
CA ALA A 590 -12.14 -29.90 3.36
C ALA A 590 -12.80 -30.62 4.53
N GLY A 591 -12.42 -30.29 5.76
CA GLY A 591 -12.96 -30.89 6.98
C GLY A 591 -14.44 -30.60 7.16
N PHE A 592 -14.87 -29.35 6.96
CA PHE A 592 -16.28 -28.97 7.01
C PHE A 592 -17.11 -29.75 5.99
N CYS A 593 -16.64 -29.83 4.75
CA CYS A 593 -17.32 -30.56 3.70
C CYS A 593 -17.34 -32.08 3.92
N ASP A 594 -16.29 -32.66 4.50
CA ASP A 594 -16.28 -34.08 4.87
C ASP A 594 -17.32 -34.39 5.97
N LEU A 595 -17.50 -33.49 6.94
CA LEU A 595 -18.59 -33.61 7.93
C LEU A 595 -19.98 -33.57 7.28
N GLN A 596 -20.19 -32.65 6.33
CA GLN A 596 -21.48 -32.56 5.61
C GLN A 596 -21.78 -33.80 4.75
N ARG A 597 -20.76 -34.47 4.27
CA ARG A 597 -20.85 -35.71 3.47
C ARG A 597 -20.97 -36.97 4.32
N GLY A 598 -21.07 -36.84 5.65
CA GLY A 598 -21.16 -37.97 6.56
C GLY A 598 -19.83 -38.72 6.77
N LEU A 599 -18.71 -38.05 6.63
CA LEU A 599 -17.36 -38.58 6.80
C LEU A 599 -16.67 -38.00 8.05
N PRO A 600 -17.21 -38.21 9.28
CA PRO A 600 -16.79 -37.47 10.46
C PRO A 600 -15.33 -37.71 10.85
N ARG A 601 -14.79 -38.92 10.66
CA ARG A 601 -13.38 -39.21 10.93
C ARG A 601 -12.42 -38.39 10.05
N GLN A 602 -12.77 -38.22 8.77
CA GLN A 602 -11.97 -37.42 7.83
C GLN A 602 -12.08 -35.94 8.20
N GLY A 603 -13.29 -35.46 8.52
CA GLY A 603 -13.51 -34.09 8.97
C GLY A 603 -12.67 -33.72 10.19
N VAL A 604 -12.68 -34.54 11.25
CA VAL A 604 -11.84 -34.33 12.45
C VAL A 604 -10.34 -34.37 12.10
N SER A 605 -9.93 -35.29 11.22
CA SER A 605 -8.52 -35.37 10.78
C SER A 605 -8.07 -34.10 10.07
N ALA A 606 -8.89 -33.58 9.16
CA ALA A 606 -8.59 -32.33 8.44
C ALA A 606 -8.51 -31.13 9.41
N MET A 607 -9.47 -30.99 10.35
CA MET A 607 -9.44 -29.91 11.34
C MET A 607 -8.22 -30.00 12.28
N ARG A 608 -7.75 -31.21 12.62
CA ARG A 608 -6.49 -31.37 13.37
C ARG A 608 -5.28 -30.89 12.57
N GLN A 609 -5.28 -31.09 11.26
CA GLN A 609 -4.22 -30.55 10.39
C GLN A 609 -4.29 -29.02 10.35
N ALA A 610 -5.48 -28.42 10.28
CA ALA A 610 -5.62 -26.96 10.38
C ALA A 610 -5.01 -26.42 11.68
N VAL A 611 -5.33 -27.03 12.83
CA VAL A 611 -4.72 -26.68 14.13
C VAL A 611 -3.20 -26.87 14.12
N HIS A 612 -2.69 -27.92 13.47
CA HIS A 612 -1.23 -28.15 13.37
C HIS A 612 -0.53 -27.04 12.61
N HIS A 613 -1.16 -26.51 11.55
CA HIS A 613 -0.57 -25.46 10.71
C HIS A 613 -0.74 -24.04 11.25
N ASP A 614 -1.75 -23.79 12.10
CA ASP A 614 -1.89 -22.54 12.85
C ASP A 614 -2.41 -22.78 14.28
N PRO A 615 -1.55 -23.25 15.20
CA PRO A 615 -1.92 -23.50 16.58
C PRO A 615 -2.14 -22.19 17.39
N GLY A 616 -1.87 -21.03 16.79
CA GLY A 616 -2.09 -19.70 17.34
C GLY A 616 -3.51 -19.18 17.12
N SER A 617 -4.27 -19.72 16.15
CA SER A 617 -5.61 -19.29 15.79
C SER A 617 -6.68 -19.92 16.69
N TRP A 618 -7.60 -19.09 17.16
CA TRP A 618 -8.78 -19.58 17.89
C TRP A 618 -9.77 -20.26 16.94
N GLU A 619 -9.85 -19.82 15.70
CA GLU A 619 -10.73 -20.33 14.65
C GLU A 619 -10.50 -21.82 14.43
N THR A 620 -9.24 -22.24 14.29
CA THR A 620 -8.88 -23.64 14.06
C THR A 620 -9.29 -24.55 15.23
N TYR A 621 -9.20 -24.08 16.48
CA TYR A 621 -9.69 -24.82 17.64
C TYR A 621 -11.22 -24.82 17.73
N TYR A 622 -11.87 -23.73 17.33
CA TYR A 622 -13.32 -23.64 17.28
C TYR A 622 -13.88 -24.63 16.24
N THR A 623 -13.35 -24.61 15.01
CA THR A 623 -13.76 -25.55 13.95
C THR A 623 -13.47 -27.00 14.30
N LEU A 624 -12.35 -27.27 14.99
CA LEU A 624 -12.04 -28.60 15.53
C LEU A 624 -13.07 -29.04 16.59
N ALA A 625 -13.49 -28.15 17.49
CA ALA A 625 -14.50 -28.47 18.49
C ALA A 625 -15.84 -28.86 17.85
N ILE A 626 -16.28 -28.10 16.81
CA ILE A 626 -17.49 -28.41 16.04
C ILE A 626 -17.35 -29.78 15.34
N ALA A 627 -16.20 -30.11 14.79
CA ALA A 627 -15.95 -31.38 14.13
C ALA A 627 -15.94 -32.55 15.12
N GLN A 628 -15.34 -32.38 16.29
CA GLN A 628 -15.35 -33.36 17.39
C GLN A 628 -16.78 -33.60 17.85
N ALA A 629 -17.56 -32.56 18.11
CA ALA A 629 -18.97 -32.65 18.49
C ALA A 629 -19.80 -33.41 17.44
N ALA A 630 -19.61 -33.11 16.14
CA ALA A 630 -20.28 -33.81 15.05
C ALA A 630 -19.95 -35.30 14.98
N SER A 631 -18.81 -35.70 15.53
CA SER A 631 -18.30 -37.08 15.52
C SER A 631 -18.55 -37.82 16.85
N GLY A 632 -19.25 -37.21 17.81
CA GLY A 632 -19.46 -37.75 19.14
C GLY A 632 -18.20 -37.80 20.02
N ILE A 633 -17.14 -37.10 19.61
CA ILE A 633 -15.89 -36.95 20.37
C ILE A 633 -16.04 -35.73 21.30
N ASP A 634 -15.46 -35.78 22.50
CA ASP A 634 -15.52 -34.67 23.46
C ASP A 634 -14.94 -33.36 22.90
N PRO A 635 -15.77 -32.32 22.66
CA PRO A 635 -15.35 -31.05 22.07
C PRO A 635 -14.83 -30.04 23.12
N ARG A 636 -15.06 -30.30 24.41
CA ARG A 636 -14.81 -29.34 25.51
C ARG A 636 -13.37 -28.86 25.61
N PRO A 637 -12.33 -29.72 25.45
CA PRO A 637 -10.95 -29.23 25.46
C PRO A 637 -10.65 -28.22 24.36
N SER A 638 -11.12 -28.49 23.14
CA SER A 638 -10.92 -27.60 21.98
C SER A 638 -11.72 -26.30 22.11
N ALA A 639 -13.00 -26.36 22.49
CA ALA A 639 -13.82 -25.19 22.73
C ALA A 639 -13.27 -24.29 23.86
N THR A 640 -12.80 -24.89 24.96
CA THR A 640 -12.16 -24.16 26.07
C THR A 640 -10.85 -23.49 25.59
N ARG A 641 -10.10 -24.14 24.70
CA ARG A 641 -8.88 -23.58 24.13
C ARG A 641 -9.20 -22.38 23.25
N ALA A 642 -10.17 -22.48 22.35
CA ALA A 642 -10.65 -21.37 21.51
C ALA A 642 -11.08 -20.18 22.38
N LEU A 643 -11.88 -20.40 23.42
CA LEU A 643 -12.32 -19.36 24.34
C LEU A 643 -11.16 -18.65 25.04
N ARG A 644 -10.13 -19.39 25.47
CA ARG A 644 -8.94 -18.79 26.10
C ARG A 644 -8.13 -17.93 25.12
N MET A 645 -8.14 -18.30 23.84
CA MET A 645 -7.41 -17.56 22.80
C MET A 645 -8.17 -16.31 22.36
N ASN A 646 -9.49 -16.34 22.40
CA ASN A 646 -10.33 -15.18 22.05
C ASN A 646 -11.50 -15.03 23.03
N PRO A 647 -11.25 -14.49 24.25
CA PRO A 647 -12.25 -14.47 25.32
C PRO A 647 -13.41 -13.49 25.08
N PHE A 648 -13.30 -12.57 24.12
CA PHE A 648 -14.37 -11.63 23.80
C PHE A 648 -15.23 -12.05 22.61
N GLU A 649 -14.85 -13.12 21.90
CA GLU A 649 -15.59 -13.63 20.76
C GLU A 649 -16.92 -14.28 21.20
N PRO A 650 -18.08 -13.83 20.67
CA PRO A 650 -19.36 -14.40 21.05
C PRO A 650 -19.49 -15.90 20.75
N LEU A 651 -18.96 -16.34 19.59
CA LEU A 651 -19.01 -17.75 19.17
C LEU A 651 -18.25 -18.65 20.13
N THR A 652 -17.04 -18.27 20.54
CA THR A 652 -16.24 -19.07 21.49
C THR A 652 -16.89 -19.16 22.85
N LYS A 653 -17.50 -18.05 23.34
CA LYS A 653 -18.23 -18.03 24.61
C LYS A 653 -19.44 -18.94 24.58
N GLN A 654 -20.22 -18.86 23.52
CA GLN A 654 -21.45 -19.62 23.37
C GLN A 654 -21.14 -21.12 23.30
N GLU A 655 -20.25 -21.54 22.39
CA GLU A 655 -20.01 -22.95 22.18
C GLU A 655 -19.25 -23.59 23.36
N ALA A 656 -18.33 -22.87 24.02
CA ALA A 656 -17.70 -23.38 25.23
C ALA A 656 -18.71 -23.64 26.35
N LYS A 657 -19.70 -22.76 26.53
CA LYS A 657 -20.79 -22.94 27.51
C LYS A 657 -21.70 -24.10 27.13
N GLU A 658 -22.18 -24.12 25.88
CA GLU A 658 -23.10 -25.17 25.38
C GLU A 658 -22.49 -26.58 25.52
N PHE A 659 -21.22 -26.75 25.11
CA PHE A 659 -20.56 -28.06 25.21
C PHE A 659 -20.25 -28.48 26.65
N GLN A 660 -20.10 -27.56 27.60
CA GLN A 660 -19.91 -27.88 29.00
C GLN A 660 -21.18 -28.39 29.70
N THR A 661 -22.34 -27.88 29.29
CA THR A 661 -23.64 -28.13 29.92
C THR A 661 -24.45 -29.25 29.25
N SER A 662 -24.05 -29.68 28.03
CA SER A 662 -24.81 -30.63 27.22
C SER A 662 -24.23 -32.06 27.22
N SER A 663 -25.07 -33.03 26.88
CA SER A 663 -24.72 -34.44 26.75
C SER A 663 -24.04 -34.74 25.38
N PRO A 664 -23.36 -35.90 25.23
CA PRO A 664 -22.78 -36.28 23.94
C PRO A 664 -23.75 -36.32 22.76
N THR A 665 -25.01 -36.69 22.99
CA THR A 665 -26.08 -36.67 21.98
C THR A 665 -26.47 -35.24 21.57
N ASP A 666 -26.40 -34.30 22.52
CA ASP A 666 -26.70 -32.90 22.27
C ASP A 666 -25.55 -32.20 21.57
N TRP A 667 -24.28 -32.61 21.77
CA TRP A 667 -23.14 -32.11 21.00
C TRP A 667 -23.32 -32.33 19.51
N VAL A 668 -23.78 -33.51 19.07
CA VAL A 668 -24.04 -33.82 17.67
C VAL A 668 -25.12 -32.92 17.10
N LYS A 669 -26.24 -32.75 17.83
CA LYS A 669 -27.33 -31.84 17.43
C LYS A 669 -26.85 -30.40 17.34
N ARG A 670 -26.12 -29.91 18.34
CA ARG A 670 -25.57 -28.56 18.38
C ARG A 670 -24.63 -28.30 17.21
N SER A 671 -23.72 -29.20 16.94
CA SER A 671 -22.82 -29.13 15.79
C SER A 671 -23.59 -29.03 14.45
N ALA A 672 -24.69 -29.78 14.29
CA ALA A 672 -25.53 -29.71 13.09
C ALA A 672 -26.18 -28.30 12.93
N ILE A 673 -26.65 -27.71 14.03
CA ILE A 673 -27.22 -26.34 14.03
C ILE A 673 -26.16 -25.33 13.62
N VAL A 674 -24.97 -25.36 14.22
CA VAL A 674 -23.88 -24.42 13.93
C VAL A 674 -23.47 -24.51 12.44
N ARG A 675 -23.32 -25.73 11.92
CA ARG A 675 -22.96 -25.94 10.51
C ARG A 675 -24.06 -25.49 9.54
N ALA A 676 -25.32 -25.70 9.89
CA ALA A 676 -26.44 -25.20 9.09
C ALA A 676 -26.52 -23.66 9.09
N ALA A 677 -26.27 -23.02 10.24
CA ALA A 677 -26.23 -21.58 10.35
C ALA A 677 -25.10 -20.98 9.51
N ALA A 678 -23.92 -21.59 9.51
CA ALA A 678 -22.79 -21.18 8.68
C ALA A 678 -23.09 -21.18 7.19
N LEU A 679 -23.76 -22.22 6.70
CA LEU A 679 -24.18 -22.29 5.30
C LEU A 679 -25.28 -21.29 4.94
N ALA A 680 -26.19 -20.99 5.89
CA ALA A 680 -27.31 -20.09 5.64
C ALA A 680 -26.92 -18.62 5.67
N SER A 681 -25.93 -18.25 6.47
CA SER A 681 -25.51 -16.85 6.63
C SER A 681 -24.63 -16.35 5.47
N ASN A 682 -24.12 -17.23 4.60
CA ASN A 682 -22.99 -16.95 3.72
C ASN A 682 -21.79 -16.31 4.46
N ASP A 683 -21.83 -16.35 5.77
CA ASP A 683 -20.83 -15.81 6.66
C ASP A 683 -19.91 -16.97 7.08
N LEU A 684 -18.91 -17.19 6.24
CA LEU A 684 -17.86 -18.16 6.52
C LEU A 684 -16.87 -17.62 7.57
N SER A 685 -17.30 -16.78 8.48
CA SER A 685 -16.51 -16.45 9.69
C SER A 685 -16.23 -17.68 10.57
N ILE A 686 -16.82 -18.84 10.21
CA ILE A 686 -16.46 -20.18 10.71
C ILE A 686 -15.32 -20.77 9.86
N VAL A 687 -15.09 -20.26 8.66
CA VAL A 687 -13.92 -20.56 7.83
C VAL A 687 -13.26 -19.22 7.52
N PRO A 688 -12.13 -18.89 8.14
CA PRO A 688 -11.45 -17.60 7.93
C PRO A 688 -11.12 -17.38 6.46
N SER A 689 -11.55 -16.26 5.91
CA SER A 689 -11.19 -15.79 4.55
C SER A 689 -9.80 -15.17 4.52
#